data_f089dccd7b0d249db168d19f7bc9f0f4
#
_entry.id   f089dccd7b0d249db168d19f7bc9f0f4
#
_cell.length_a   1.000
_cell.length_b   1.000
_cell.length_c   1.000
_cell.angle_alpha   90.00
_cell.angle_beta   90.00
_cell.angle_gamma   90.00
#
_symmetry.space_group_name_H-M   'P 1'
#
loop_
_entity.id
_entity.type
_entity.pdbx_description
1 polymer ?
#
loop_
_entity_poly.entity_id
_entity_poly.type
_entity_poly.pdbx_seq_one_letter_code
_entity_poly.pdbx_strand_id
1 'polypeptide(L)'
;MNIKKSILIRVRVAFLFVMLFAMAVLVKTGHIQTIEGEKWSTMGEQISFDYKRVKATRGNIYSDNGSLLATSLPFYKVAFDATLPKEDVFKEGIDSLSFLLARFYKDKSSTEYKRMLQDARAAGKQYIILNRKQIDYQDKKDMGEWPIFREGRLGGGVIFEKMDVRYRPFSNLSRRTIGFVNENEKGAGLEFSFDDELDGQDGYAYYQKIAGGIWKPIFDANNVKAVDGLDIQTTLDINLQDVAETALHKAMMQHNADDGLVIVMEVETGEVKAVSNLSSDGNGTFYEKFNFATAGSFEPGSTFKLVTMIALLEDSDVELSDSIDTGNGEFTFYKSKVRDHEEGGLGTITVRQAFEHSSNVAMAKLVDKNFGKRPQKFIDHVDRLKLNKPLGIQIAGEPMPKFKRPGEKGWSGISLPWMAYGYGIENTPLHTLALYNAVANNGKMIKPIFVTEIRKADKIKESFETETIVGKICSDKTLKKLKLMLEGVVQEGTAKNIKNSHYRIAGKTGTAQILEKGRYTKKYITSFVGYFPAHAPKYSAMVLIKNPRGWYQYGSNVAAPVFKEIADNIYARDINLHLAMDKKRFSEPGVFPVIRAGYQEELSMLCNELGVSNHSQTEEEWVRAAKNGSAVNWKKNTVGQGIVPDVSGMTFRDAIYLLEKTGLTVSYQGKGRVAEQSLLPGTRISKGSRIYIRLNG
;
A
#
# COMPACT_ATOMS: atom_id res chain seq x y z
N MET A 1 -66.66 35.97 76.18
CA MET A 1 -65.76 36.61 75.17
C MET A 1 -66.41 36.45 73.80
N ASN A 2 -66.71 37.57 73.12
CA ASN A 2 -67.58 37.55 71.91
C ASN A 2 -66.84 36.86 70.73
N ILE A 3 -67.39 35.70 70.28
CA ILE A 3 -66.74 34.83 69.25
C ILE A 3 -66.36 35.62 68.02
N LYS A 4 -67.09 36.62 67.61
CA LYS A 4 -66.74 37.55 66.49
C LYS A 4 -65.41 38.29 66.73
N LYS A 5 -65.16 38.75 67.98
CA LYS A 5 -63.87 39.40 68.31
C LYS A 5 -62.68 38.45 68.24
N SER A 6 -62.86 37.22 68.69
CA SER A 6 -61.81 36.19 68.59
C SER A 6 -61.46 35.80 67.18
N ILE A 7 -62.43 35.64 66.30
CA ILE A 7 -62.21 35.37 64.84
C ILE A 7 -61.53 36.55 64.15
N LEU A 8 -61.99 37.76 64.42
CA LEU A 8 -61.33 38.97 63.84
C LEU A 8 -59.89 39.15 64.30
N ILE A 9 -59.55 38.83 65.53
CA ILE A 9 -58.16 38.88 66.03
C ILE A 9 -57.31 37.82 65.28
N ARG A 10 -57.79 36.58 65.13
CA ARG A 10 -57.06 35.51 64.42
C ARG A 10 -56.89 35.87 62.93
N VAL A 11 -57.90 36.43 62.29
CA VAL A 11 -57.76 36.91 60.90
C VAL A 11 -56.72 38.06 60.78
N ARG A 12 -56.75 39.03 61.68
CA ARG A 12 -55.80 40.12 61.70
C ARG A 12 -54.37 39.61 61.98
N VAL A 13 -54.15 38.65 62.85
CA VAL A 13 -52.86 38.04 63.12
C VAL A 13 -52.38 37.26 61.92
N ALA A 14 -53.25 36.45 61.27
CA ALA A 14 -52.91 35.72 60.05
C ALA A 14 -52.49 36.71 58.90
N PHE A 15 -53.28 37.81 58.75
CA PHE A 15 -53.01 38.84 57.78
C PHE A 15 -51.66 39.54 58.07
N LEU A 16 -51.35 39.82 59.34
CA LEU A 16 -50.04 40.39 59.73
C LEU A 16 -48.93 39.48 59.41
N PHE A 17 -49.04 38.14 59.63
CA PHE A 17 -48.02 37.15 59.23
C PHE A 17 -47.81 37.14 57.71
N VAL A 18 -48.88 37.16 56.91
CA VAL A 18 -48.78 37.23 55.44
C VAL A 18 -48.10 38.50 55.00
N MET A 19 -48.43 39.65 55.60
CA MET A 19 -47.79 40.95 55.32
C MET A 19 -46.28 40.95 55.69
N LEU A 20 -45.93 40.42 56.86
CA LEU A 20 -44.51 40.27 57.26
C LEU A 20 -43.73 39.35 56.35
N PHE A 21 -44.35 38.22 55.92
CA PHE A 21 -43.78 37.30 54.98
C PHE A 21 -43.56 37.95 53.61
N ALA A 22 -44.57 38.67 53.10
CA ALA A 22 -44.47 39.43 51.86
C ALA A 22 -43.35 40.50 51.91
N MET A 23 -43.26 41.21 53.05
CA MET A 23 -42.18 42.20 53.27
C MET A 23 -40.82 41.55 53.34
N ALA A 24 -40.67 40.39 54.00
CA ALA A 24 -39.44 39.63 54.05
C ALA A 24 -38.98 39.16 52.65
N VAL A 25 -39.93 38.70 51.79
CA VAL A 25 -39.66 38.35 50.40
C VAL A 25 -39.16 39.57 49.62
N LEU A 26 -39.84 40.71 49.73
CA LEU A 26 -39.44 41.97 49.06
C LEU A 26 -38.03 42.42 49.49
N VAL A 27 -37.76 42.42 50.78
CA VAL A 27 -36.41 42.76 51.33
C VAL A 27 -35.36 41.80 50.81
N LYS A 28 -35.63 40.47 50.80
CA LYS A 28 -34.70 39.49 50.31
C LYS A 28 -34.48 39.62 48.80
N THR A 29 -35.54 39.90 48.03
CA THR A 29 -35.43 40.16 46.59
C THR A 29 -34.58 41.40 46.32
N GLY A 30 -34.82 42.51 47.05
CA GLY A 30 -34.00 43.70 46.96
C GLY A 30 -32.53 43.45 47.34
N HIS A 31 -32.28 42.70 48.40
CA HIS A 31 -30.94 42.30 48.79
C HIS A 31 -30.21 41.49 47.70
N ILE A 32 -30.91 40.49 47.09
CA ILE A 32 -30.35 39.70 46.00
C ILE A 32 -30.04 40.60 44.79
N GLN A 33 -30.96 41.53 44.44
CA GLN A 33 -30.74 42.39 43.28
C GLN A 33 -29.65 43.42 43.44
N THR A 34 -29.51 44.01 44.64
CA THR A 34 -28.60 45.15 44.87
C THR A 34 -27.25 44.72 45.44
N ILE A 35 -27.21 43.76 46.31
CA ILE A 35 -25.98 43.34 47.03
C ILE A 35 -25.38 42.07 46.44
N GLU A 36 -26.20 41.11 46.09
CA GLU A 36 -25.72 39.84 45.52
C GLU A 36 -25.82 39.79 43.97
N GLY A 37 -26.40 40.81 43.31
CA GLY A 37 -26.70 40.84 41.91
C GLY A 37 -25.47 40.64 41.01
N GLU A 38 -24.39 41.32 41.31
CA GLU A 38 -23.10 41.21 40.60
C GLU A 38 -22.52 39.78 40.74
N LYS A 39 -22.58 39.22 41.94
CA LYS A 39 -22.14 37.84 42.20
C LYS A 39 -22.93 36.81 41.38
N TRP A 40 -24.27 36.93 41.35
CA TRP A 40 -25.12 36.00 40.63
C TRP A 40 -25.03 36.21 39.11
N SER A 41 -24.84 37.46 38.63
CA SER A 41 -24.58 37.79 37.22
C SER A 41 -23.27 37.14 36.76
N THR A 42 -22.18 37.36 37.48
CA THR A 42 -20.87 36.78 37.16
C THR A 42 -20.90 35.25 37.20
N MET A 43 -21.57 34.68 38.19
CA MET A 43 -21.73 33.22 38.28
C MET A 43 -22.60 32.67 37.12
N GLY A 44 -23.64 33.41 36.71
CA GLY A 44 -24.47 33.11 35.56
C GLY A 44 -23.68 33.16 34.24
N GLU A 45 -22.82 34.15 34.08
CA GLU A 45 -21.92 34.28 32.94
C GLU A 45 -20.92 33.14 32.89
N GLN A 46 -20.24 32.82 33.99
CA GLN A 46 -19.29 31.72 34.09
C GLN A 46 -19.89 30.34 33.78
N ILE A 47 -21.16 30.14 34.12
CA ILE A 47 -21.88 28.85 33.84
C ILE A 47 -22.45 28.82 32.42
N SER A 48 -22.75 30.01 31.83
CA SER A 48 -23.45 30.12 30.55
C SER A 48 -22.55 30.30 29.36
N PHE A 49 -21.29 30.69 29.57
CA PHE A 49 -20.33 30.92 28.50
C PHE A 49 -19.02 30.23 28.78
N ASP A 50 -18.39 29.72 27.73
CA ASP A 50 -17.11 29.02 27.82
C ASP A 50 -16.37 29.05 26.48
N TYR A 51 -15.02 29.18 26.52
CA TYR A 51 -14.17 29.01 25.36
C TYR A 51 -13.89 27.53 25.15
N LYS A 52 -14.35 27.01 24.01
CA LYS A 52 -14.13 25.60 23.64
C LYS A 52 -13.16 25.47 22.52
N ARG A 53 -12.28 24.48 22.64
CA ARG A 53 -11.35 24.08 21.61
C ARG A 53 -12.14 23.55 20.41
N VAL A 54 -11.90 24.10 19.23
CA VAL A 54 -12.41 23.64 17.95
C VAL A 54 -11.29 22.90 17.26
N LYS A 55 -11.39 21.58 17.19
CA LYS A 55 -10.35 20.77 16.60
C LYS A 55 -10.19 21.09 15.11
N ALA A 56 -8.94 21.18 14.66
CA ALA A 56 -8.60 21.18 13.26
C ALA A 56 -8.92 19.82 12.62
N THR A 57 -9.24 19.84 11.35
CA THR A 57 -9.37 18.60 10.58
C THR A 57 -7.98 18.15 10.15
N ARG A 58 -7.62 16.91 10.49
CA ARG A 58 -6.35 16.32 10.08
C ARG A 58 -6.30 16.12 8.57
N GLY A 59 -5.21 16.54 7.91
CA GLY A 59 -4.99 16.47 6.48
C GLY A 59 -5.05 15.06 5.91
N ASN A 60 -5.24 14.94 4.62
CA ASN A 60 -5.37 13.67 3.92
C ASN A 60 -4.00 13.11 3.49
N ILE A 61 -3.94 11.79 3.31
CA ILE A 61 -2.79 11.13 2.68
C ILE A 61 -3.28 10.52 1.37
N TYR A 62 -2.64 10.90 0.27
CA TYR A 62 -2.96 10.43 -1.07
C TYR A 62 -1.90 9.48 -1.61
N SER A 63 -2.31 8.53 -2.44
CA SER A 63 -1.43 7.70 -3.25
C SER A 63 -0.89 8.47 -4.45
N ASP A 64 0.09 7.91 -5.17
CA ASP A 64 0.69 8.50 -6.36
C ASP A 64 -0.34 8.96 -7.41
N ASN A 65 -1.37 8.17 -7.63
CA ASN A 65 -2.47 8.47 -8.57
C ASN A 65 -3.63 9.28 -7.97
N GLY A 66 -3.46 9.86 -6.77
CA GLY A 66 -4.46 10.71 -6.12
C GLY A 66 -5.59 9.98 -5.39
N SER A 67 -5.51 8.65 -5.20
CA SER A 67 -6.48 7.92 -4.38
C SER A 67 -6.26 8.20 -2.90
N LEU A 68 -7.33 8.33 -2.11
CA LEU A 68 -7.25 8.55 -0.66
C LEU A 68 -6.73 7.30 0.06
N LEU A 69 -5.58 7.41 0.73
CA LEU A 69 -5.02 6.36 1.60
C LEU A 69 -5.47 6.52 3.05
N ALA A 70 -5.55 7.76 3.53
CA ALA A 70 -6.10 8.09 4.84
C ALA A 70 -6.80 9.45 4.80
N THR A 71 -7.96 9.54 5.44
CA THR A 71 -8.77 10.77 5.54
C THR A 71 -9.48 10.84 6.88
N SER A 72 -9.89 12.03 7.31
CA SER A 72 -10.69 12.22 8.51
C SER A 72 -12.16 12.34 8.15
N LEU A 73 -12.98 11.42 8.65
CA LEU A 73 -14.41 11.41 8.42
C LEU A 73 -15.18 11.67 9.72
N PRO A 74 -16.31 12.40 9.67
CA PRO A 74 -17.18 12.57 10.82
C PRO A 74 -17.91 11.27 11.13
N PHE A 75 -17.64 10.73 12.31
CA PHE A 75 -18.43 9.67 12.93
C PHE A 75 -19.16 10.19 14.14
N TYR A 76 -20.09 9.43 14.66
CA TYR A 76 -20.90 9.84 15.79
C TYR A 76 -20.92 8.75 16.85
N LYS A 77 -20.69 9.16 18.09
CA LYS A 77 -20.95 8.35 19.26
C LYS A 77 -22.39 8.58 19.70
N VAL A 78 -23.10 7.51 19.97
CA VAL A 78 -24.52 7.59 20.35
C VAL A 78 -24.64 7.48 21.85
N ALA A 79 -25.14 8.53 22.48
CA ALA A 79 -25.50 8.56 23.87
C ALA A 79 -26.97 8.90 24.02
N PHE A 80 -27.52 8.69 25.22
CA PHE A 80 -28.91 8.87 25.52
C PHE A 80 -29.09 9.52 26.89
N ASP A 81 -29.94 10.56 26.95
CA ASP A 81 -30.44 11.16 28.18
C ASP A 81 -31.78 10.51 28.51
N ALA A 82 -31.80 9.66 29.52
CA ALA A 82 -32.99 8.91 29.90
C ALA A 82 -34.06 9.74 30.61
N THR A 83 -33.74 10.98 30.99
CA THR A 83 -34.67 11.88 31.74
C THR A 83 -35.51 12.74 30.85
N LEU A 84 -35.11 12.99 29.60
CA LEU A 84 -35.81 13.91 28.69
C LEU A 84 -37.08 13.37 28.05
N PRO A 85 -37.16 12.10 27.60
CA PRO A 85 -38.37 11.61 26.96
C PRO A 85 -39.56 11.63 27.90
N LYS A 86 -40.72 12.13 27.41
CA LYS A 86 -41.98 12.04 28.16
C LYS A 86 -42.33 10.59 28.45
N GLU A 87 -43.10 10.37 29.52
CA GLU A 87 -43.43 9.03 30.02
C GLU A 87 -44.21 8.19 28.99
N ASP A 88 -45.15 8.79 28.29
CA ASP A 88 -45.93 8.20 27.20
C ASP A 88 -45.02 7.77 26.04
N VAL A 89 -44.19 8.70 25.52
CA VAL A 89 -43.25 8.46 24.41
C VAL A 89 -42.27 7.33 24.77
N PHE A 90 -41.75 7.34 26.02
CA PHE A 90 -40.84 6.33 26.47
C PHE A 90 -41.47 4.95 26.58
N LYS A 91 -42.66 4.85 27.19
CA LYS A 91 -43.38 3.57 27.34
C LYS A 91 -43.78 2.95 26.02
N GLU A 92 -44.28 3.76 25.09
CA GLU A 92 -44.72 3.28 23.76
C GLU A 92 -43.56 2.90 22.86
N GLY A 93 -42.43 3.61 22.97
CA GLY A 93 -41.27 3.43 22.03
C GLY A 93 -40.19 2.47 22.50
N ILE A 94 -40.09 2.15 23.80
CA ILE A 94 -38.94 1.44 24.38
C ILE A 94 -38.73 0.04 23.81
N ASP A 95 -39.78 -0.71 23.53
CA ASP A 95 -39.65 -2.07 22.99
C ASP A 95 -39.12 -2.05 21.58
N SER A 96 -39.66 -1.18 20.74
CA SER A 96 -39.21 -1.00 19.36
C SER A 96 -37.77 -0.44 19.29
N LEU A 97 -37.47 0.56 20.11
CA LEU A 97 -36.09 1.10 20.19
C LEU A 97 -35.09 0.06 20.62
N SER A 98 -35.41 -0.73 21.66
CA SER A 98 -34.52 -1.79 22.14
C SER A 98 -34.27 -2.89 21.10
N PHE A 99 -35.31 -3.23 20.35
CA PHE A 99 -35.22 -4.17 19.23
C PHE A 99 -34.28 -3.64 18.11
N LEU A 100 -34.45 -2.38 17.72
CA LEU A 100 -33.65 -1.74 16.69
C LEU A 100 -32.19 -1.60 17.12
N LEU A 101 -31.92 -1.23 18.38
CA LEU A 101 -30.55 -1.18 18.92
C LEU A 101 -29.88 -2.56 18.91
N ALA A 102 -30.60 -3.60 19.36
CA ALA A 102 -30.07 -4.97 19.34
C ALA A 102 -29.78 -5.47 17.91
N ARG A 103 -30.67 -5.18 16.96
CA ARG A 103 -30.49 -5.54 15.55
C ARG A 103 -29.33 -4.82 14.90
N PHE A 104 -29.12 -3.55 15.24
CA PHE A 104 -28.05 -2.72 14.67
C PHE A 104 -26.67 -3.07 15.22
N TYR A 105 -26.53 -3.08 16.56
CA TYR A 105 -25.22 -3.30 17.20
C TYR A 105 -24.83 -4.77 17.31
N LYS A 106 -25.79 -5.69 17.40
CA LYS A 106 -25.58 -7.15 17.50
C LYS A 106 -24.68 -7.58 18.66
N ASP A 107 -24.61 -6.80 19.73
CA ASP A 107 -23.79 -7.05 20.92
C ASP A 107 -24.60 -7.45 22.16
N LYS A 108 -25.87 -7.05 22.21
CA LYS A 108 -26.83 -7.33 23.29
C LYS A 108 -28.17 -7.71 22.73
N SER A 109 -28.95 -8.45 23.51
CA SER A 109 -30.35 -8.75 23.20
C SER A 109 -31.24 -7.51 23.36
N SER A 110 -32.43 -7.55 22.74
CA SER A 110 -33.45 -6.50 22.90
C SER A 110 -33.83 -6.32 24.37
N THR A 111 -33.92 -7.43 25.12
CA THR A 111 -34.25 -7.41 26.57
C THR A 111 -33.17 -6.71 27.39
N GLU A 112 -31.90 -6.92 27.07
CA GLU A 112 -30.77 -6.27 27.75
C GLU A 112 -30.74 -4.77 27.47
N TYR A 113 -30.96 -4.35 26.20
CA TYR A 113 -31.10 -2.93 25.86
C TYR A 113 -32.28 -2.28 26.58
N LYS A 114 -33.43 -2.94 26.59
CA LYS A 114 -34.64 -2.45 27.31
C LYS A 114 -34.33 -2.21 28.79
N ARG A 115 -33.76 -3.20 29.45
CA ARG A 115 -33.35 -3.10 30.86
C ARG A 115 -32.36 -1.94 31.09
N MET A 116 -31.33 -1.81 30.25
CA MET A 116 -30.36 -0.75 30.34
C MET A 116 -30.98 0.65 30.26
N LEU A 117 -31.95 0.86 29.36
CA LEU A 117 -32.67 2.12 29.20
C LEU A 117 -33.59 2.39 30.38
N GLN A 118 -34.32 1.37 30.90
CA GLN A 118 -35.19 1.49 32.06
C GLN A 118 -34.41 1.80 33.34
N ASP A 119 -33.32 1.08 33.60
CA ASP A 119 -32.43 1.30 34.74
C ASP A 119 -31.84 2.72 34.71
N ALA A 120 -31.42 3.18 33.53
CA ALA A 120 -30.93 4.53 33.36
C ALA A 120 -31.98 5.59 33.67
N ARG A 121 -33.22 5.38 33.22
CA ARG A 121 -34.34 6.29 33.52
C ARG A 121 -34.66 6.31 35.01
N ALA A 122 -34.77 5.13 35.63
CA ALA A 122 -35.05 5.02 37.07
C ALA A 122 -33.93 5.68 37.93
N ALA A 123 -32.70 5.62 37.48
CA ALA A 123 -31.55 6.24 38.12
C ALA A 123 -31.37 7.73 37.78
N GLY A 124 -32.24 8.35 36.97
CA GLY A 124 -32.14 9.75 36.56
C GLY A 124 -30.86 10.09 35.77
N LYS A 125 -30.33 9.15 34.98
CA LYS A 125 -29.08 9.38 34.25
C LYS A 125 -29.34 10.23 32.99
N GLN A 126 -28.67 11.39 32.95
CA GLN A 126 -28.73 12.34 31.84
C GLN A 126 -27.77 12.01 30.69
N TYR A 127 -26.87 11.04 30.90
CA TYR A 127 -25.91 10.62 29.87
C TYR A 127 -25.51 9.16 30.05
N ILE A 128 -25.91 8.33 29.11
CA ILE A 128 -25.45 6.96 28.99
C ILE A 128 -24.95 6.69 27.55
N ILE A 129 -23.83 6.04 27.41
CA ILE A 129 -23.33 5.59 26.10
C ILE A 129 -24.09 4.31 25.75
N LEU A 130 -24.82 4.33 24.61
CA LEU A 130 -25.59 3.16 24.18
C LEU A 130 -24.70 2.04 23.68
N ASN A 131 -23.68 2.40 22.89
CA ASN A 131 -22.68 1.48 22.41
C ASN A 131 -21.34 2.21 22.16
N ARG A 132 -20.23 1.50 22.27
CA ARG A 132 -18.90 2.06 21.95
C ARG A 132 -18.62 2.12 20.45
N LYS A 133 -19.37 1.36 19.65
CA LYS A 133 -19.27 1.39 18.19
C LYS A 133 -19.74 2.74 17.68
N GLN A 134 -18.89 3.39 16.93
CA GLN A 134 -19.23 4.66 16.26
C GLN A 134 -20.08 4.38 15.03
N ILE A 135 -20.93 5.34 14.68
CA ILE A 135 -21.83 5.27 13.54
C ILE A 135 -21.47 6.38 12.54
N ASP A 136 -21.70 6.15 11.27
CA ASP A 136 -21.52 7.13 10.22
C ASP A 136 -22.71 8.11 10.12
N TYR A 137 -22.63 9.02 9.13
CA TYR A 137 -23.68 10.04 8.93
C TYR A 137 -25.00 9.42 8.48
N GLN A 138 -24.98 8.36 7.66
CA GLN A 138 -26.20 7.70 7.20
C GLN A 138 -26.88 6.96 8.34
N ASP A 139 -26.12 6.18 9.10
CA ASP A 139 -26.61 5.51 10.32
C ASP A 139 -27.21 6.50 11.33
N LYS A 140 -26.54 7.66 11.53
CA LYS A 140 -27.07 8.74 12.38
C LYS A 140 -28.42 9.23 11.89
N LYS A 141 -28.58 9.44 10.58
CA LYS A 141 -29.83 9.89 9.99
C LYS A 141 -30.91 8.86 10.20
N ASP A 142 -30.61 7.59 9.91
CA ASP A 142 -31.55 6.49 10.06
C ASP A 142 -31.95 6.27 11.52
N MET A 143 -30.99 6.32 12.45
CA MET A 143 -31.26 6.24 13.90
C MET A 143 -32.11 7.41 14.42
N GLY A 144 -31.95 8.60 13.82
CA GLY A 144 -32.72 9.76 14.16
C GLY A 144 -34.23 9.59 13.94
N GLU A 145 -34.64 8.67 13.06
CA GLU A 145 -36.04 8.36 12.77
C GLU A 145 -36.64 7.23 13.67
N TRP A 146 -35.78 6.63 14.53
CA TRP A 146 -36.26 5.53 15.39
C TRP A 146 -37.23 6.00 16.49
N PRO A 147 -38.09 5.12 16.97
CA PRO A 147 -38.99 5.43 18.10
C PRO A 147 -38.24 6.02 19.28
N ILE A 148 -38.80 7.01 19.94
CA ILE A 148 -38.19 7.89 20.95
C ILE A 148 -37.16 8.86 20.30
N PHE A 149 -36.16 8.41 19.53
CA PHE A 149 -35.10 9.26 18.95
C PHE A 149 -35.64 10.31 17.96
N ARG A 150 -36.71 10.00 17.22
CA ARG A 150 -37.38 10.93 16.29
C ARG A 150 -37.89 12.19 16.95
N GLU A 151 -38.13 12.19 18.25
CA GLU A 151 -38.53 13.38 19.01
C GLU A 151 -37.31 14.32 19.24
N GLY A 152 -36.12 13.98 18.68
CA GLY A 152 -34.91 14.75 18.75
C GLY A 152 -34.24 14.78 20.12
N ARG A 153 -33.24 15.63 20.25
CA ARG A 153 -32.42 15.69 21.48
C ARG A 153 -33.26 16.04 22.72
N LEU A 154 -34.13 17.05 22.61
CA LEU A 154 -34.88 17.61 23.78
C LEU A 154 -36.11 16.79 24.11
N GLY A 155 -36.78 16.16 23.14
CA GLY A 155 -37.95 15.32 23.34
C GLY A 155 -37.65 13.84 23.43
N GLY A 156 -36.68 13.37 22.67
CA GLY A 156 -36.28 11.97 22.55
C GLY A 156 -34.99 11.59 23.31
N GLY A 157 -34.26 12.56 23.83
CA GLY A 157 -33.06 12.34 24.65
C GLY A 157 -31.83 11.77 23.88
N VAL A 158 -31.89 11.61 22.57
CA VAL A 158 -30.76 11.11 21.79
C VAL A 158 -29.66 12.16 21.65
N ILE A 159 -28.42 11.75 21.85
CA ILE A 159 -27.24 12.60 21.75
C ILE A 159 -26.27 11.98 20.74
N PHE A 160 -26.09 12.67 19.62
CA PHE A 160 -25.08 12.31 18.62
C PHE A 160 -23.85 13.21 18.80
N GLU A 161 -22.79 12.69 19.40
CA GLU A 161 -21.54 13.39 19.56
C GLU A 161 -20.66 13.17 18.34
N LYS A 162 -20.44 14.24 17.57
CA LYS A 162 -19.53 14.21 16.43
C LYS A 162 -18.10 14.02 16.91
N MET A 163 -17.39 13.10 16.27
CA MET A 163 -15.96 12.91 16.42
C MET A 163 -15.34 12.62 15.06
N ASP A 164 -14.18 13.16 14.83
CA ASP A 164 -13.45 12.89 13.60
C ASP A 164 -12.64 11.59 13.79
N VAL A 165 -12.89 10.64 12.92
CA VAL A 165 -12.24 9.32 12.93
C VAL A 165 -11.34 9.20 11.72
N ARG A 166 -10.10 8.79 11.95
CA ARG A 166 -9.16 8.54 10.88
C ARG A 166 -9.57 7.27 10.12
N TYR A 167 -10.03 7.45 8.89
CA TYR A 167 -10.53 6.40 8.02
C TYR A 167 -9.54 6.07 6.92
N ARG A 168 -9.36 4.78 6.63
CA ARG A 168 -8.50 4.26 5.57
C ARG A 168 -9.33 3.44 4.60
N PRO A 169 -9.61 3.95 3.39
CA PRO A 169 -10.46 3.25 2.42
C PRO A 169 -9.95 1.85 2.05
N PHE A 170 -8.63 1.70 1.97
CA PHE A 170 -7.98 0.44 1.62
C PHE A 170 -7.55 -0.40 2.84
N SER A 171 -8.17 -0.20 3.96
CA SER A 171 -8.06 -0.82 5.29
C SER A 171 -6.68 -1.42 5.67
N ASN A 172 -6.24 -2.47 5.02
CA ASN A 172 -5.02 -3.21 5.36
C ASN A 172 -3.81 -2.89 4.49
N LEU A 173 -4.02 -2.35 3.27
CA LEU A 173 -2.92 -2.05 2.34
C LEU A 173 -1.96 -1.00 2.90
N SER A 174 -0.66 -1.31 2.92
CA SER A 174 0.41 -0.44 3.44
C SER A 174 0.14 0.13 4.83
N ARG A 175 -0.61 -0.59 5.66
CA ARG A 175 -1.09 -0.09 6.95
C ARG A 175 0.02 0.43 7.85
N ARG A 176 1.19 -0.21 7.87
CA ARG A 176 2.34 0.21 8.69
C ARG A 176 3.18 1.29 8.04
N THR A 177 3.16 1.39 6.72
CA THR A 177 3.82 2.47 5.99
C THR A 177 3.02 3.76 6.10
N ILE A 178 1.69 3.71 5.89
CA ILE A 178 0.80 4.84 6.18
C ILE A 178 0.89 5.19 7.68
N GLY A 179 0.77 4.21 8.56
CA GLY A 179 0.98 4.38 9.98
C GLY A 179 -0.23 4.90 10.75
N PHE A 180 0.01 5.48 11.91
CA PHE A 180 -0.99 6.05 12.81
C PHE A 180 -0.33 6.96 13.85
N VAL A 181 -1.12 7.85 14.45
CA VAL A 181 -0.79 8.57 15.68
C VAL A 181 -1.91 8.28 16.69
N ASN A 182 -1.56 8.04 17.95
CA ASN A 182 -2.52 7.83 19.02
C ASN A 182 -2.67 9.09 19.90
N GLU A 183 -3.63 9.06 20.83
CA GLU A 183 -3.92 10.16 21.75
C GLU A 183 -2.74 10.60 22.64
N ASN A 184 -1.70 9.77 22.77
CA ASN A 184 -0.50 10.08 23.54
C ASN A 184 0.66 10.52 22.64
N GLU A 185 0.37 10.98 21.42
CA GLU A 185 1.36 11.45 20.44
C GLU A 185 2.41 10.39 20.05
N LYS A 186 2.09 9.10 20.25
CA LYS A 186 2.91 7.98 19.82
C LYS A 186 2.35 7.41 18.54
N GLY A 187 3.22 7.09 17.61
CA GLY A 187 2.80 6.60 16.32
C GLY A 187 3.88 5.88 15.54
N ALA A 188 3.62 5.65 14.28
CA ALA A 188 4.52 5.05 13.30
C ALA A 188 4.09 5.41 11.88
N GLY A 189 5.00 5.22 10.93
CA GLY A 189 4.74 5.46 9.50
C GLY A 189 4.61 6.93 9.15
N LEU A 190 4.03 7.20 7.98
CA LEU A 190 3.87 8.56 7.45
C LEU A 190 3.00 9.44 8.35
N GLU A 191 1.94 8.89 8.93
CA GLU A 191 1.08 9.60 9.89
C GLU A 191 1.87 10.21 11.05
N PHE A 192 2.87 9.50 11.54
CA PHE A 192 3.71 9.97 12.65
C PHE A 192 4.86 10.87 12.17
N SER A 193 5.44 10.54 11.01
CA SER A 193 6.60 11.28 10.48
C SER A 193 6.24 12.66 9.96
N PHE A 194 4.98 12.86 9.59
CA PHE A 194 4.43 14.13 9.09
C PHE A 194 3.27 14.62 9.98
N ASP A 195 3.37 14.35 11.29
CA ASP A 195 2.31 14.71 12.23
C ASP A 195 2.09 16.22 12.32
N ASP A 196 3.17 16.99 12.34
CA ASP A 196 3.15 18.46 12.41
C ASP A 196 2.40 19.08 11.20
N GLU A 197 2.57 18.50 10.01
CA GLU A 197 1.90 18.97 8.79
C GLU A 197 0.45 18.50 8.73
N LEU A 198 0.19 17.25 9.14
CA LEU A 198 -1.12 16.65 9.06
C LEU A 198 -2.10 17.15 10.13
N ASP A 199 -1.63 17.42 11.36
CA ASP A 199 -2.53 17.69 12.50
C ASP A 199 -3.24 19.04 12.40
N GLY A 200 -2.57 20.03 11.80
CA GLY A 200 -3.09 21.39 11.70
C GLY A 200 -3.01 22.16 13.03
N GLN A 201 -3.80 23.22 13.16
CA GLN A 201 -3.82 24.05 14.35
C GLN A 201 -5.24 24.22 14.86
N ASP A 202 -5.48 23.81 16.09
CA ASP A 202 -6.79 23.94 16.71
C ASP A 202 -7.15 25.42 16.94
N GLY A 203 -8.43 25.69 16.81
CA GLY A 203 -9.03 26.97 17.14
C GLY A 203 -9.67 26.98 18.50
N TYR A 204 -10.13 28.17 18.88
CA TYR A 204 -10.96 28.37 20.07
C TYR A 204 -12.14 29.25 19.69
N ALA A 205 -13.34 28.82 20.08
CA ALA A 205 -14.54 29.61 19.86
C ALA A 205 -15.32 29.77 21.16
N TYR A 206 -15.95 30.90 21.29
CA TYR A 206 -16.80 31.22 22.44
C TYR A 206 -18.15 30.61 22.26
N TYR A 207 -18.61 29.88 23.25
CA TYR A 207 -19.88 29.15 23.23
C TYR A 207 -20.77 29.64 24.34
N GLN A 208 -22.08 29.73 24.04
CA GLN A 208 -23.13 29.97 25.00
C GLN A 208 -23.89 28.67 25.26
N LYS A 209 -24.08 28.35 26.53
CA LYS A 209 -24.94 27.26 26.96
C LYS A 209 -26.41 27.72 26.91
N ILE A 210 -27.20 27.12 26.06
CA ILE A 210 -28.63 27.40 25.91
C ILE A 210 -29.47 26.35 26.63
N ALA A 211 -30.78 26.54 26.67
CA ALA A 211 -31.71 25.60 27.27
C ALA A 211 -31.52 24.15 26.78
N GLY A 212 -31.61 23.20 27.69
CA GLY A 212 -31.29 21.77 27.39
C GLY A 212 -29.80 21.41 27.40
N GLY A 213 -28.94 22.31 27.91
CA GLY A 213 -27.50 22.02 28.06
C GLY A 213 -26.72 22.03 26.74
N ILE A 214 -27.30 22.59 25.69
CA ILE A 214 -26.66 22.66 24.37
C ILE A 214 -25.73 23.88 24.34
N TRP A 215 -24.49 23.67 23.83
CA TRP A 215 -23.53 24.73 23.59
C TRP A 215 -23.66 25.24 22.15
N LYS A 216 -23.99 26.50 21.97
CA LYS A 216 -24.08 27.18 20.67
C LYS A 216 -22.90 28.11 20.50
N PRO A 217 -22.14 28.00 19.37
CA PRO A 217 -21.08 28.96 19.11
C PRO A 217 -21.68 30.35 18.88
N ILE A 218 -21.03 31.36 19.42
CA ILE A 218 -21.36 32.77 19.20
C ILE A 218 -20.18 33.48 18.58
N PHE A 219 -20.48 34.52 17.83
CA PHE A 219 -19.40 35.36 17.26
C PHE A 219 -18.74 36.17 18.36
N ASP A 220 -17.43 36.02 18.49
CA ASP A 220 -16.59 36.81 19.39
C ASP A 220 -15.32 37.23 18.62
N ALA A 221 -14.86 38.45 18.82
CA ALA A 221 -13.66 38.98 18.18
C ALA A 221 -12.39 38.19 18.57
N ASN A 222 -12.40 37.50 19.71
CA ASN A 222 -11.30 36.68 20.20
C ASN A 222 -11.36 35.22 19.71
N ASN A 223 -12.35 34.85 18.88
CA ASN A 223 -12.42 33.52 18.32
C ASN A 223 -11.19 33.26 17.41
N VAL A 224 -10.46 32.23 17.72
CA VAL A 224 -9.35 31.74 16.91
C VAL A 224 -9.87 30.63 15.99
N LYS A 225 -9.83 30.86 14.68
CA LYS A 225 -10.29 29.87 13.71
C LYS A 225 -9.31 28.71 13.65
N ALA A 226 -9.82 27.48 13.69
CA ALA A 226 -9.01 26.29 13.42
C ALA A 226 -8.44 26.33 12.00
N VAL A 227 -7.21 25.91 11.86
CA VAL A 227 -6.51 25.77 10.55
C VAL A 227 -6.31 24.29 10.30
N ASP A 228 -7.02 23.77 9.32
CA ASP A 228 -6.91 22.36 8.95
C ASP A 228 -5.49 22.00 8.50
N GLY A 229 -5.09 20.76 8.76
CA GLY A 229 -3.81 20.21 8.38
C GLY A 229 -3.56 20.21 6.89
N LEU A 230 -2.31 19.99 6.53
CA LEU A 230 -1.87 19.87 5.14
C LEU A 230 -2.06 18.44 4.64
N ASP A 231 -2.29 18.28 3.35
CA ASP A 231 -2.39 17.00 2.69
C ASP A 231 -1.01 16.52 2.22
N ILE A 232 -0.79 15.21 2.23
CA ILE A 232 0.44 14.58 1.78
C ILE A 232 0.18 13.76 0.51
N GLN A 233 0.98 13.99 -0.54
CA GLN A 233 1.05 13.15 -1.73
C GLN A 233 2.17 12.13 -1.57
N THR A 234 1.83 10.84 -1.53
CA THR A 234 2.83 9.77 -1.44
C THR A 234 3.23 9.23 -2.80
N THR A 235 4.31 8.46 -2.82
CA THR A 235 4.79 7.71 -4.00
C THR A 235 4.08 6.37 -4.19
N LEU A 236 3.26 5.94 -3.21
CA LEU A 236 2.62 4.63 -3.21
C LEU A 236 1.58 4.52 -4.33
N ASP A 237 1.72 3.52 -5.19
CA ASP A 237 0.74 3.15 -6.20
C ASP A 237 -0.15 2.02 -5.68
N ILE A 238 -1.45 2.29 -5.59
CA ILE A 238 -2.43 1.33 -5.05
C ILE A 238 -2.47 0.03 -5.84
N ASN A 239 -2.31 0.10 -7.16
CA ASN A 239 -2.36 -1.08 -8.01
C ASN A 239 -1.12 -1.96 -7.82
N LEU A 240 0.07 -1.32 -7.72
CA LEU A 240 1.31 -2.04 -7.46
C LEU A 240 1.33 -2.59 -6.02
N GLN A 241 0.76 -1.86 -5.08
CA GLN A 241 0.61 -2.30 -3.69
C GLN A 241 -0.27 -3.55 -3.58
N ASP A 242 -1.41 -3.58 -4.27
CA ASP A 242 -2.31 -4.73 -4.31
C ASP A 242 -1.64 -5.98 -4.91
N VAL A 243 -0.93 -5.80 -6.03
CA VAL A 243 -0.13 -6.88 -6.66
C VAL A 243 0.93 -7.40 -5.68
N ALA A 244 1.68 -6.51 -5.04
CA ALA A 244 2.75 -6.89 -4.12
C ALA A 244 2.20 -7.65 -2.90
N GLU A 245 1.10 -7.17 -2.30
CA GLU A 245 0.49 -7.78 -1.14
C GLU A 245 -0.15 -9.12 -1.46
N THR A 246 -0.86 -9.22 -2.59
CA THR A 246 -1.49 -10.47 -3.03
C THR A 246 -0.44 -11.56 -3.30
N ALA A 247 0.65 -11.23 -4.01
CA ALA A 247 1.72 -12.17 -4.29
C ALA A 247 2.44 -12.63 -3.01
N LEU A 248 2.71 -11.68 -2.09
CA LEU A 248 3.30 -11.99 -0.80
C LEU A 248 2.38 -12.87 0.05
N HIS A 249 1.11 -12.50 0.18
CA HIS A 249 0.12 -13.25 0.96
C HIS A 249 0.01 -14.71 0.50
N LYS A 250 -0.08 -14.92 -0.81
CA LYS A 250 -0.11 -16.26 -1.43
C LYS A 250 1.13 -17.09 -1.05
N ALA A 251 2.33 -16.50 -1.12
CA ALA A 251 3.56 -17.18 -0.76
C ALA A 251 3.65 -17.45 0.75
N MET A 252 3.22 -16.52 1.60
CA MET A 252 3.16 -16.68 3.05
C MET A 252 2.27 -17.85 3.44
N MET A 253 1.10 -17.99 2.81
CA MET A 253 0.21 -19.12 3.00
C MET A 253 0.85 -20.43 2.51
N GLN A 254 1.38 -20.43 1.28
CA GLN A 254 1.96 -21.62 0.65
C GLN A 254 3.11 -22.19 1.47
N HIS A 255 3.95 -21.35 2.04
CA HIS A 255 5.15 -21.74 2.80
C HIS A 255 4.95 -21.72 4.30
N ASN A 256 3.75 -21.43 4.80
CA ASN A 256 3.41 -21.30 6.22
C ASN A 256 4.49 -20.51 6.98
N ALA A 257 4.84 -19.32 6.45
CA ALA A 257 5.93 -18.49 6.92
C ALA A 257 5.50 -17.59 8.10
N ASP A 258 6.47 -17.14 8.90
CA ASP A 258 6.19 -16.30 10.06
C ASP A 258 6.00 -14.83 9.67
N ASP A 259 6.95 -14.27 8.91
CA ASP A 259 6.91 -12.88 8.45
C ASP A 259 7.34 -12.81 6.97
N GLY A 260 6.86 -11.80 6.27
CA GLY A 260 7.28 -11.54 4.90
C GLY A 260 7.18 -10.07 4.55
N LEU A 261 8.01 -9.63 3.59
CA LEU A 261 7.94 -8.28 3.05
C LEU A 261 8.19 -8.26 1.54
N VAL A 262 7.60 -7.26 0.91
CA VAL A 262 7.90 -6.84 -0.46
C VAL A 262 8.12 -5.34 -0.47
N ILE A 263 9.13 -4.89 -1.23
CA ILE A 263 9.35 -3.48 -1.54
C ILE A 263 9.49 -3.38 -3.06
N VAL A 264 8.79 -2.44 -3.69
CA VAL A 264 8.95 -2.09 -5.10
C VAL A 264 9.32 -0.62 -5.19
N MET A 265 10.39 -0.31 -5.93
CA MET A 265 10.94 1.03 -6.05
C MET A 265 11.24 1.35 -7.52
N GLU A 266 10.94 2.57 -7.95
CA GLU A 266 11.31 3.06 -9.27
C GLU A 266 12.82 3.36 -9.32
N VAL A 267 13.46 2.93 -10.41
CA VAL A 267 14.93 2.96 -10.49
C VAL A 267 15.48 4.38 -10.55
N GLU A 268 14.90 5.23 -11.35
CA GLU A 268 15.43 6.56 -11.65
C GLU A 268 15.13 7.58 -10.53
N THR A 269 13.93 7.54 -9.98
CA THR A 269 13.45 8.52 -9.00
C THR A 269 13.72 8.11 -7.55
N GLY A 270 13.80 6.81 -7.26
CA GLY A 270 13.86 6.28 -5.90
C GLY A 270 12.51 6.23 -5.20
N GLU A 271 11.44 6.51 -5.93
CA GLU A 271 10.09 6.46 -5.39
C GLU A 271 9.70 5.03 -5.01
N VAL A 272 9.31 4.85 -3.77
CA VAL A 272 8.80 3.57 -3.26
C VAL A 272 7.33 3.44 -3.65
N LYS A 273 7.07 2.58 -4.64
CA LYS A 273 5.73 2.40 -5.22
C LYS A 273 4.86 1.42 -4.44
N ALA A 274 5.46 0.46 -3.76
CA ALA A 274 4.74 -0.48 -2.92
C ALA A 274 5.59 -0.97 -1.75
N VAL A 275 4.95 -1.15 -0.58
CA VAL A 275 5.53 -1.79 0.60
C VAL A 275 4.48 -2.63 1.28
N SER A 276 4.66 -3.94 1.28
CA SER A 276 3.82 -4.87 2.03
C SER A 276 4.64 -5.58 3.09
N ASN A 277 4.12 -5.63 4.32
CA ASN A 277 4.76 -6.28 5.45
C ASN A 277 3.73 -7.20 6.13
N LEU A 278 3.84 -8.49 5.96
CA LEU A 278 2.88 -9.44 6.52
C LEU A 278 3.50 -10.28 7.64
N SER A 279 2.76 -10.43 8.73
CA SER A 279 3.08 -11.33 9.84
C SER A 279 1.94 -12.32 10.08
N SER A 280 2.27 -13.57 10.32
CA SER A 280 1.30 -14.62 10.67
C SER A 280 0.83 -14.45 12.12
N ASP A 281 -0.46 -14.69 12.36
CA ASP A 281 -1.02 -14.83 13.72
C ASP A 281 -0.94 -16.26 14.26
N GLY A 282 -0.42 -17.19 13.46
CA GLY A 282 -0.37 -18.63 13.77
C GLY A 282 -1.64 -19.40 13.44
N ASN A 283 -2.74 -18.74 13.09
CA ASN A 283 -4.04 -19.34 12.78
C ASN A 283 -4.40 -19.24 11.29
N GLY A 284 -3.43 -18.87 10.44
CA GLY A 284 -3.63 -18.72 9.00
C GLY A 284 -4.08 -17.34 8.55
N THR A 285 -4.16 -16.35 9.48
CA THR A 285 -4.40 -14.95 9.14
C THR A 285 -3.07 -14.19 9.08
N PHE A 286 -2.96 -13.29 8.11
CA PHE A 286 -1.78 -12.45 7.93
C PHE A 286 -2.18 -10.98 8.03
N TYR A 287 -1.36 -10.17 8.72
CA TYR A 287 -1.61 -8.75 8.90
C TYR A 287 -0.30 -7.98 9.07
N GLU A 288 -0.31 -6.68 8.78
CA GLU A 288 0.85 -5.82 9.01
C GLU A 288 1.01 -5.50 10.51
N LYS A 289 1.98 -6.17 11.16
CA LYS A 289 2.34 -5.95 12.56
C LYS A 289 3.43 -4.90 12.73
N PHE A 290 4.44 -4.92 11.87
CA PHE A 290 5.64 -4.10 11.94
C PHE A 290 6.11 -3.73 10.53
N ASN A 291 6.72 -2.56 10.35
CA ASN A 291 7.31 -2.19 9.07
C ASN A 291 8.74 -2.73 8.96
N PHE A 292 8.87 -3.97 8.53
CA PHE A 292 10.16 -4.63 8.36
C PHE A 292 11.01 -3.97 7.28
N ALA A 293 10.38 -3.36 6.28
CA ALA A 293 11.08 -2.73 5.17
C ALA A 293 11.99 -1.57 5.62
N THR A 294 11.49 -0.74 6.53
CA THR A 294 12.16 0.50 6.96
C THR A 294 12.81 0.39 8.34
N ALA A 295 12.25 -0.42 9.23
CA ALA A 295 12.68 -0.53 10.63
C ALA A 295 13.18 -1.94 11.03
N GLY A 296 13.05 -2.94 10.16
CA GLY A 296 13.61 -4.27 10.36
C GLY A 296 15.14 -4.27 10.15
N SER A 297 15.86 -4.99 11.00
CA SER A 297 17.30 -5.17 10.87
C SER A 297 17.61 -6.65 10.74
N PHE A 298 18.26 -7.04 9.64
CA PHE A 298 18.53 -8.44 9.28
C PHE A 298 19.94 -8.60 8.73
N GLU A 299 20.53 -9.79 8.91
CA GLU A 299 21.70 -10.17 8.17
C GLU A 299 21.34 -10.39 6.69
N PRO A 300 21.93 -9.64 5.73
CA PRO A 300 21.57 -9.69 4.30
C PRO A 300 21.92 -11.03 3.64
N GLY A 301 22.80 -11.83 4.26
CA GLY A 301 23.28 -13.07 3.69
C GLY A 301 23.84 -12.88 2.29
N SER A 302 23.56 -13.82 1.37
CA SER A 302 24.14 -13.84 0.02
C SER A 302 23.83 -12.62 -0.86
N THR A 303 22.88 -11.77 -0.48
CA THR A 303 22.65 -10.49 -1.19
C THR A 303 23.79 -9.50 -0.97
N PHE A 304 24.55 -9.62 0.13
CA PHE A 304 25.73 -8.82 0.41
C PHE A 304 26.93 -9.15 -0.49
N LYS A 305 26.94 -10.29 -1.18
CA LYS A 305 27.99 -10.64 -2.13
C LYS A 305 28.16 -9.61 -3.26
N LEU A 306 27.16 -8.77 -3.50
CA LEU A 306 27.27 -7.63 -4.40
C LEU A 306 28.33 -6.63 -3.90
N VAL A 307 28.33 -6.29 -2.60
CA VAL A 307 29.35 -5.43 -1.97
C VAL A 307 30.73 -6.08 -2.08
N THR A 308 30.78 -7.37 -1.81
CA THR A 308 32.03 -8.17 -1.92
C THR A 308 32.60 -8.11 -3.32
N MET A 309 31.79 -8.26 -4.36
CA MET A 309 32.26 -8.16 -5.74
C MET A 309 32.64 -6.74 -6.13
N ILE A 310 31.95 -5.72 -5.61
CA ILE A 310 32.40 -4.32 -5.80
C ILE A 310 33.81 -4.14 -5.24
N ALA A 311 34.05 -4.56 -4.00
CA ALA A 311 35.35 -4.43 -3.35
C ALA A 311 36.44 -5.19 -4.10
N LEU A 312 36.19 -6.44 -4.49
CA LEU A 312 37.15 -7.26 -5.24
C LEU A 312 37.49 -6.68 -6.62
N LEU A 313 36.47 -6.26 -7.37
CA LEU A 313 36.68 -5.76 -8.74
C LEU A 313 37.26 -4.33 -8.80
N GLU A 314 37.18 -3.56 -7.72
CA GLU A 314 37.71 -2.20 -7.62
C GLU A 314 39.15 -2.18 -7.02
N ASP A 315 39.44 -3.03 -6.03
CA ASP A 315 40.68 -2.95 -5.25
C ASP A 315 41.54 -4.23 -5.27
N SER A 316 41.30 -5.12 -6.24
CA SER A 316 42.16 -6.28 -6.47
C SER A 316 42.27 -6.62 -7.97
N ASP A 317 43.18 -7.54 -8.30
CA ASP A 317 43.42 -8.00 -9.70
C ASP A 317 42.45 -9.12 -10.11
N VAL A 318 41.32 -9.30 -9.38
CA VAL A 318 40.36 -10.35 -9.65
C VAL A 318 39.55 -10.05 -10.91
N GLU A 319 39.54 -10.98 -11.84
CA GLU A 319 38.71 -10.94 -13.04
C GLU A 319 37.61 -12.02 -12.99
N LEU A 320 36.50 -11.79 -13.71
CA LEU A 320 35.36 -12.72 -13.72
C LEU A 320 35.70 -14.12 -14.28
N SER A 321 36.72 -14.20 -15.13
CA SER A 321 37.22 -15.44 -15.74
C SER A 321 38.16 -16.23 -14.85
N ASP A 322 38.67 -15.63 -13.76
CA ASP A 322 39.62 -16.30 -12.88
C ASP A 322 38.98 -17.53 -12.24
N SER A 323 39.76 -18.59 -12.11
CA SER A 323 39.31 -19.84 -11.50
C SER A 323 39.49 -19.80 -9.99
N ILE A 324 38.53 -20.32 -9.27
CA ILE A 324 38.56 -20.53 -7.82
C ILE A 324 38.11 -21.96 -7.50
N ASP A 325 38.92 -22.65 -6.75
CA ASP A 325 38.60 -24.00 -6.27
C ASP A 325 37.77 -23.91 -4.98
N THR A 326 36.52 -24.42 -5.05
CA THR A 326 35.62 -24.52 -3.91
C THR A 326 35.62 -25.93 -3.28
N GLY A 327 36.36 -26.86 -3.87
CA GLY A 327 36.47 -28.25 -3.43
C GLY A 327 35.10 -28.93 -3.37
N ASN A 328 34.85 -29.61 -2.26
CA ASN A 328 33.57 -30.26 -1.97
C ASN A 328 32.52 -29.31 -1.34
N GLY A 329 32.69 -27.99 -1.46
CA GLY A 329 31.75 -27.00 -0.88
C GLY A 329 31.97 -26.74 0.61
N GLU A 330 33.06 -27.19 1.20
CA GLU A 330 33.44 -26.90 2.59
C GLU A 330 34.89 -26.40 2.68
N PHE A 331 35.08 -25.33 3.44
CA PHE A 331 36.41 -24.82 3.73
C PHE A 331 36.52 -24.32 5.18
N THR A 332 37.61 -24.61 5.85
CA THR A 332 37.84 -24.26 7.25
C THR A 332 38.76 -23.03 7.34
N PHE A 333 38.19 -21.93 7.85
CA PHE A 333 38.93 -20.74 8.26
C PHE A 333 39.18 -20.82 9.76
N TYR A 334 40.46 -20.89 10.17
CA TYR A 334 40.83 -21.08 11.58
C TYR A 334 40.15 -22.32 12.19
N LYS A 335 39.13 -22.13 13.04
CA LYS A 335 38.36 -23.22 13.67
C LYS A 335 36.93 -23.29 13.18
N SER A 336 36.55 -22.43 12.24
CA SER A 336 35.16 -22.30 11.75
C SER A 336 35.02 -22.79 10.32
N LYS A 337 33.97 -23.53 10.05
CA LYS A 337 33.67 -24.05 8.72
C LYS A 337 32.75 -23.09 7.96
N VAL A 338 33.12 -22.77 6.73
CA VAL A 338 32.28 -22.13 5.72
C VAL A 338 31.79 -23.19 4.78
N ARG A 339 30.49 -23.19 4.45
CA ARG A 339 29.86 -24.18 3.61
C ARG A 339 29.07 -23.54 2.49
N ASP A 340 29.14 -24.15 1.32
CA ASP A 340 28.25 -23.89 0.23
C ASP A 340 26.93 -24.60 0.44
N HIS A 341 25.94 -24.21 -0.34
CA HIS A 341 24.60 -24.76 -0.27
C HIS A 341 24.47 -26.05 -1.08
N GLU A 342 25.29 -26.19 -2.14
CA GLU A 342 25.27 -27.30 -3.06
C GLU A 342 26.01 -28.49 -2.46
N GLU A 343 25.28 -29.59 -2.24
CA GLU A 343 25.86 -30.82 -1.72
C GLU A 343 26.91 -31.38 -2.72
N GLY A 344 28.10 -31.70 -2.21
CA GLY A 344 29.22 -32.15 -3.05
C GLY A 344 30.06 -31.02 -3.62
N GLY A 345 29.65 -29.75 -3.44
CA GLY A 345 30.40 -28.56 -3.86
C GLY A 345 30.36 -28.31 -5.37
N LEU A 346 31.03 -27.26 -5.80
CA LEU A 346 31.10 -26.82 -7.20
C LEU A 346 32.46 -27.12 -7.87
N GLY A 347 33.41 -27.68 -7.10
CA GLY A 347 34.78 -27.91 -7.62
C GLY A 347 35.47 -26.62 -8.00
N THR A 348 36.18 -26.64 -9.13
CA THR A 348 36.85 -25.43 -9.67
C THR A 348 35.93 -24.73 -10.66
N ILE A 349 35.54 -23.50 -10.34
CA ILE A 349 34.62 -22.66 -11.09
C ILE A 349 35.21 -21.26 -11.32
N THR A 350 34.64 -20.52 -12.25
CA THR A 350 35.05 -19.11 -12.44
C THR A 350 34.50 -18.22 -11.34
N VAL A 351 35.09 -17.06 -11.10
CA VAL A 351 34.59 -16.03 -10.17
C VAL A 351 33.15 -15.62 -10.53
N ARG A 352 32.85 -15.51 -11.84
CA ARG A 352 31.51 -15.27 -12.33
C ARG A 352 30.53 -16.37 -11.88
N GLN A 353 30.87 -17.62 -12.13
CA GLN A 353 30.04 -18.76 -11.72
C GLN A 353 29.89 -18.84 -10.19
N ALA A 354 30.96 -18.52 -9.43
CA ALA A 354 30.90 -18.48 -7.97
C ALA A 354 29.87 -17.46 -7.45
N PHE A 355 29.71 -16.31 -8.11
CA PHE A 355 28.66 -15.36 -7.78
C PHE A 355 27.27 -15.85 -8.23
N GLU A 356 27.16 -16.37 -9.45
CA GLU A 356 25.92 -16.86 -10.05
C GLU A 356 25.32 -18.03 -9.27
N HIS A 357 26.16 -18.99 -8.83
CA HIS A 357 25.77 -20.13 -7.98
C HIS A 357 25.84 -19.83 -6.48
N SER A 358 26.18 -18.59 -6.12
CA SER A 358 26.17 -18.12 -4.74
C SER A 358 27.11 -18.88 -3.80
N SER A 359 28.33 -19.29 -4.23
CA SER A 359 29.30 -19.97 -3.38
C SER A 359 29.78 -19.08 -2.24
N ASN A 360 29.61 -19.54 -1.00
CA ASN A 360 30.14 -18.89 0.20
C ASN A 360 31.65 -19.11 0.32
N VAL A 361 32.09 -20.32 0.01
CA VAL A 361 33.51 -20.75 0.05
C VAL A 361 34.33 -19.90 -0.90
N ALA A 362 33.88 -19.69 -2.14
CA ALA A 362 34.58 -18.85 -3.10
C ALA A 362 34.68 -17.39 -2.60
N MET A 363 33.58 -16.80 -2.17
CA MET A 363 33.57 -15.39 -1.68
C MET A 363 34.48 -15.22 -0.47
N ALA A 364 34.41 -16.13 0.51
CA ALA A 364 35.27 -16.08 1.69
C ALA A 364 36.76 -16.23 1.34
N LYS A 365 37.13 -17.18 0.46
CA LYS A 365 38.52 -17.37 -0.01
C LYS A 365 39.05 -16.14 -0.77
N LEU A 366 38.26 -15.57 -1.67
CA LEU A 366 38.63 -14.38 -2.44
C LEU A 366 38.87 -13.18 -1.53
N VAL A 367 37.99 -12.94 -0.56
CA VAL A 367 38.13 -11.81 0.36
C VAL A 367 39.28 -12.02 1.33
N ASP A 368 39.46 -13.20 1.88
CA ASP A 368 40.59 -13.51 2.77
C ASP A 368 41.95 -13.36 2.04
N LYS A 369 42.06 -13.87 0.81
CA LYS A 369 43.25 -13.73 -0.03
C LYS A 369 43.62 -12.27 -0.30
N ASN A 370 42.63 -11.42 -0.65
CA ASN A 370 42.90 -10.07 -1.13
C ASN A 370 42.87 -9.01 0.00
N PHE A 371 42.06 -9.21 1.04
CA PHE A 371 41.85 -8.25 2.13
C PHE A 371 42.24 -8.77 3.52
N GLY A 372 42.54 -10.07 3.69
CA GLY A 372 42.84 -10.68 5.01
C GLY A 372 43.96 -9.99 5.79
N LYS A 373 45.01 -9.54 5.09
CA LYS A 373 46.12 -8.77 5.71
C LYS A 373 45.75 -7.29 5.95
N ARG A 374 44.74 -6.75 5.31
CA ARG A 374 44.29 -5.34 5.39
C ARG A 374 42.76 -5.26 5.39
N PRO A 375 42.10 -5.81 6.41
CA PRO A 375 40.63 -5.92 6.42
C PRO A 375 39.93 -4.55 6.41
N GLN A 376 40.60 -3.49 6.91
CA GLN A 376 40.04 -2.14 6.84
C GLN A 376 39.73 -1.70 5.41
N LYS A 377 40.51 -2.10 4.41
CA LYS A 377 40.21 -1.77 3.00
C LYS A 377 38.85 -2.30 2.55
N PHE A 378 38.46 -3.48 3.00
CA PHE A 378 37.11 -4.00 2.70
C PHE A 378 36.04 -3.17 3.38
N ILE A 379 36.25 -2.79 4.63
CA ILE A 379 35.33 -1.93 5.39
C ILE A 379 35.19 -0.53 4.75
N ASP A 380 36.32 0.00 4.20
CA ASP A 380 36.30 1.30 3.50
C ASP A 380 35.32 1.29 2.30
N HIS A 381 35.12 0.15 1.62
CA HIS A 381 34.11 0.00 0.59
C HIS A 381 32.68 0.06 1.16
N VAL A 382 32.43 -0.58 2.31
CA VAL A 382 31.15 -0.51 3.01
C VAL A 382 30.83 0.95 3.40
N ASP A 383 31.85 1.67 3.90
CA ASP A 383 31.72 3.08 4.31
C ASP A 383 31.48 3.99 3.10
N ARG A 384 32.18 3.76 1.98
CA ARG A 384 32.02 4.49 0.72
C ARG A 384 30.62 4.32 0.14
N LEU A 385 30.04 3.14 0.25
CA LEU A 385 28.67 2.84 -0.16
C LEU A 385 27.62 3.34 0.83
N LYS A 386 28.02 4.01 1.94
CA LYS A 386 27.13 4.52 3.00
C LYS A 386 26.26 3.45 3.67
N LEU A 387 26.63 2.17 3.59
CA LEU A 387 25.87 1.07 4.19
C LEU A 387 26.02 1.01 5.72
N ASN A 388 26.88 1.82 6.29
CA ASN A 388 27.13 1.98 7.73
C ASN A 388 26.32 3.13 8.37
N LYS A 389 25.45 3.77 7.64
CA LYS A 389 24.61 4.90 8.10
C LYS A 389 23.16 4.67 7.70
N PRO A 390 22.19 5.23 8.42
CA PRO A 390 20.80 5.28 7.96
C PRO A 390 20.71 5.96 6.58
N LEU A 391 19.76 5.54 5.77
CA LEU A 391 19.45 6.16 4.48
C LEU A 391 18.87 7.57 4.64
N GLY A 392 18.34 7.88 5.84
CA GLY A 392 17.69 9.14 6.14
C GLY A 392 16.36 9.29 5.42
N ILE A 393 15.58 8.23 5.39
CA ILE A 393 14.26 8.21 4.75
C ILE A 393 13.25 9.08 5.50
N GLN A 394 12.15 9.41 4.84
CA GLN A 394 11.08 10.27 5.38
C GLN A 394 10.23 9.59 6.46
N ILE A 395 10.41 8.29 6.70
CA ILE A 395 9.70 7.53 7.74
C ILE A 395 10.60 7.38 8.96
N ALA A 396 10.10 7.84 10.12
CA ALA A 396 10.82 7.74 11.38
C ALA A 396 11.03 6.29 11.85
N GLY A 397 12.11 6.05 12.59
CA GLY A 397 12.40 4.75 13.20
C GLY A 397 13.36 3.87 12.39
N GLU A 398 14.07 4.42 11.42
CA GLU A 398 15.15 3.71 10.73
C GLU A 398 16.29 3.37 11.70
N PRO A 399 16.69 2.08 11.82
CA PRO A 399 17.75 1.69 12.74
C PRO A 399 19.14 2.01 12.17
N MET A 400 20.12 2.21 13.06
CA MET A 400 21.53 2.25 12.66
C MET A 400 21.98 0.86 12.17
N PRO A 401 22.58 0.75 10.96
CA PRO A 401 23.22 -0.47 10.52
C PRO A 401 24.33 -0.91 11.48
N LYS A 402 24.48 -2.22 11.66
CA LYS A 402 25.50 -2.78 12.54
C LYS A 402 26.60 -3.48 11.73
N PHE A 403 27.81 -3.05 11.95
CA PHE A 403 29.03 -3.63 11.36
C PHE A 403 30.09 -3.77 12.41
N LYS A 404 30.78 -4.89 12.43
CA LYS A 404 32.00 -5.05 13.21
C LYS A 404 33.19 -4.50 12.44
N ARG A 405 34.08 -3.79 13.11
CA ARG A 405 35.28 -3.20 12.51
C ARG A 405 36.54 -3.90 13.04
N PRO A 406 37.63 -3.92 12.23
CA PRO A 406 38.92 -4.38 12.70
C PRO A 406 39.34 -3.64 13.98
N GLY A 407 39.78 -4.38 14.99
CA GLY A 407 40.18 -3.83 16.30
C GLY A 407 39.03 -3.66 17.30
N GLU A 408 37.75 -3.74 16.91
CA GLU A 408 36.64 -3.69 17.87
C GLU A 408 36.44 -5.00 18.62
N LYS A 409 35.83 -4.92 19.80
CA LYS A 409 35.46 -6.10 20.58
C LYS A 409 34.56 -7.04 19.77
N GLY A 410 35.00 -8.29 19.62
CA GLY A 410 34.30 -9.31 18.85
C GLY A 410 34.72 -9.40 17.37
N TRP A 411 35.67 -8.60 16.91
CA TRP A 411 36.37 -8.86 15.65
C TRP A 411 37.35 -10.05 15.85
N SER A 412 37.35 -10.97 14.90
CA SER A 412 38.22 -12.14 14.91
C SER A 412 38.64 -12.52 13.49
N GLY A 413 39.54 -13.48 13.33
CA GLY A 413 40.03 -13.92 11.99
C GLY A 413 38.89 -14.41 11.07
N ILE A 414 37.80 -14.92 11.61
CA ILE A 414 36.64 -15.37 10.82
C ILE A 414 35.67 -14.22 10.43
N SER A 415 35.78 -13.04 11.07
CA SER A 415 34.85 -11.95 10.86
C SER A 415 34.80 -11.48 9.40
N LEU A 416 35.96 -11.26 8.80
CA LEU A 416 36.06 -10.85 7.40
C LEU A 416 35.57 -11.92 6.40
N PRO A 417 35.98 -13.22 6.50
CA PRO A 417 35.42 -14.29 5.69
C PRO A 417 33.89 -14.43 5.79
N TRP A 418 33.31 -14.26 6.98
CA TRP A 418 31.86 -14.31 7.16
C TRP A 418 31.15 -13.10 6.57
N MET A 419 31.74 -11.92 6.72
CA MET A 419 31.22 -10.69 6.14
C MET A 419 31.17 -10.78 4.60
N ALA A 420 32.09 -11.50 3.97
CA ALA A 420 32.13 -11.69 2.52
C ALA A 420 30.84 -12.28 1.92
N TYR A 421 30.06 -13.00 2.70
CA TYR A 421 28.78 -13.55 2.27
C TYR A 421 27.60 -13.10 3.14
N GLY A 422 27.78 -11.98 3.91
CA GLY A 422 26.70 -11.23 4.55
C GLY A 422 26.30 -11.67 5.95
N TYR A 423 27.22 -12.30 6.71
CA TYR A 423 27.04 -12.58 8.13
C TYR A 423 27.83 -11.60 9.01
N GLY A 424 27.32 -11.35 10.24
CA GLY A 424 27.92 -10.36 11.14
C GLY A 424 27.69 -8.91 10.73
N ILE A 425 26.73 -8.68 9.88
CA ILE A 425 26.27 -7.40 9.38
C ILE A 425 24.76 -7.35 9.55
N GLU A 426 24.22 -6.23 10.02
CA GLU A 426 22.76 -6.00 10.04
C GLU A 426 22.43 -4.67 9.39
N ASN A 427 21.50 -4.70 8.43
CA ASN A 427 20.94 -3.52 7.79
C ASN A 427 19.46 -3.73 7.48
N THR A 428 18.75 -2.68 7.04
CA THR A 428 17.35 -2.82 6.63
C THR A 428 17.25 -3.42 5.23
N PRO A 429 16.14 -4.09 4.88
CA PRO A 429 15.87 -4.52 3.52
C PRO A 429 15.94 -3.37 2.50
N LEU A 430 15.52 -2.17 2.90
CA LEU A 430 15.56 -0.99 2.04
C LEU A 430 17.00 -0.56 1.70
N HIS A 431 17.98 -0.71 2.62
CA HIS A 431 19.39 -0.51 2.34
C HIS A 431 19.88 -1.46 1.24
N THR A 432 19.53 -2.75 1.38
CA THR A 432 19.89 -3.75 0.38
C THR A 432 19.26 -3.40 -0.97
N LEU A 433 17.98 -3.03 -1.01
CA LEU A 433 17.31 -2.63 -2.24
C LEU A 433 17.95 -1.40 -2.88
N ALA A 434 18.26 -0.35 -2.10
CA ALA A 434 18.90 0.87 -2.59
C ALA A 434 20.25 0.60 -3.28
N LEU A 435 21.04 -0.36 -2.79
CA LEU A 435 22.29 -0.77 -3.43
C LEU A 435 22.04 -1.48 -4.78
N TYR A 436 21.07 -2.39 -4.85
CA TYR A 436 20.72 -3.06 -6.12
C TYR A 436 20.09 -2.08 -7.12
N ASN A 437 19.30 -1.15 -6.62
CA ASN A 437 18.79 -0.03 -7.41
C ASN A 437 19.91 0.82 -8.00
N ALA A 438 20.98 1.05 -7.23
CA ALA A 438 22.13 1.79 -7.75
C ALA A 438 22.83 1.10 -8.93
N VAL A 439 22.91 -0.24 -8.91
CA VAL A 439 23.42 -1.00 -10.07
C VAL A 439 22.50 -0.83 -11.29
N ALA A 440 21.18 -0.89 -11.08
CA ALA A 440 20.19 -0.63 -12.10
C ALA A 440 20.30 0.80 -12.65
N ASN A 441 20.48 1.78 -11.78
CA ASN A 441 20.56 3.22 -12.06
C ASN A 441 21.99 3.69 -12.43
N ASN A 442 22.69 2.88 -13.21
CA ASN A 442 24.01 3.21 -13.75
C ASN A 442 25.05 3.64 -12.70
N GLY A 443 24.99 3.05 -11.51
CA GLY A 443 25.92 3.28 -10.42
C GLY A 443 25.53 4.44 -9.49
N LYS A 444 24.42 5.12 -9.73
CA LYS A 444 23.95 6.22 -8.91
C LYS A 444 23.01 5.71 -7.83
N MET A 445 23.42 5.78 -6.57
CA MET A 445 22.61 5.40 -5.41
C MET A 445 21.77 6.59 -4.97
N ILE A 446 20.47 6.44 -5.06
CA ILE A 446 19.48 7.46 -4.69
C ILE A 446 18.77 7.09 -3.40
N LYS A 447 18.31 8.11 -2.69
CA LYS A 447 17.54 7.99 -1.45
C LYS A 447 16.12 7.53 -1.76
N PRO A 448 15.62 6.48 -1.10
CA PRO A 448 14.23 6.10 -1.24
C PRO A 448 13.28 7.20 -0.76
N ILE A 449 12.27 7.52 -1.58
CA ILE A 449 11.28 8.57 -1.33
C ILE A 449 9.91 7.93 -1.12
N PHE A 450 9.17 8.40 -0.12
CA PHE A 450 7.80 7.97 0.21
C PHE A 450 6.76 9.08 0.01
N VAL A 451 7.19 10.34 0.07
CA VAL A 451 6.34 11.52 -0.09
C VAL A 451 6.97 12.44 -1.12
N THR A 452 6.19 12.85 -2.11
CA THR A 452 6.62 13.78 -3.16
C THR A 452 6.22 15.21 -2.86
N GLU A 453 5.06 15.43 -2.21
CA GLU A 453 4.55 16.77 -2.00
C GLU A 453 3.74 16.88 -0.71
N ILE A 454 3.81 18.07 -0.10
CA ILE A 454 2.89 18.53 0.94
C ILE A 454 2.04 19.65 0.32
N ARG A 455 0.71 19.55 0.46
CA ARG A 455 -0.25 20.41 -0.23
C ARG A 455 -1.24 21.04 0.74
N LYS A 456 -1.80 22.19 0.35
CA LYS A 456 -3.02 22.74 0.96
C LYS A 456 -4.05 22.92 -0.15
N ALA A 457 -5.02 22.04 -0.22
CA ALA A 457 -5.89 21.89 -1.40
C ALA A 457 -5.04 21.74 -2.67
N ASP A 458 -5.23 22.58 -3.69
CA ASP A 458 -4.50 22.49 -4.96
C ASP A 458 -3.12 23.20 -4.95
N LYS A 459 -2.69 23.76 -3.82
CA LYS A 459 -1.42 24.49 -3.74
C LYS A 459 -0.34 23.63 -3.08
N ILE A 460 0.74 23.38 -3.82
CA ILE A 460 1.94 22.74 -3.29
C ILE A 460 2.61 23.71 -2.32
N LYS A 461 2.91 23.24 -1.12
CA LYS A 461 3.63 23.95 -0.08
C LYS A 461 5.10 23.58 -0.04
N GLU A 462 5.36 22.29 -0.23
CA GLU A 462 6.69 21.71 -0.24
C GLU A 462 6.73 20.55 -1.24
N SER A 463 7.86 20.38 -1.93
CA SER A 463 8.10 19.25 -2.83
C SER A 463 9.42 18.59 -2.50
N PHE A 464 9.47 17.27 -2.60
CA PHE A 464 10.66 16.47 -2.35
C PHE A 464 11.17 15.89 -3.68
N GLU A 465 12.38 16.23 -4.01
CA GLU A 465 13.05 15.77 -5.23
C GLU A 465 13.97 14.57 -4.96
N THR A 466 14.37 13.90 -6.03
CA THR A 466 15.32 12.79 -5.98
C THR A 466 16.68 13.24 -5.40
N GLU A 467 17.06 12.68 -4.27
CA GLU A 467 18.35 12.94 -3.60
C GLU A 467 19.36 11.82 -3.88
N THR A 468 20.57 12.19 -4.24
CA THR A 468 21.66 11.24 -4.47
C THR A 468 22.48 11.02 -3.21
N ILE A 469 22.52 9.77 -2.70
CA ILE A 469 23.34 9.36 -1.54
C ILE A 469 24.79 9.12 -1.97
N VAL A 470 25.00 8.38 -3.07
CA VAL A 470 26.31 8.10 -3.63
C VAL A 470 26.25 8.30 -5.15
N GLY A 471 27.03 9.25 -5.67
CA GLY A 471 27.03 9.58 -7.10
C GLY A 471 27.53 8.43 -7.99
N LYS A 472 28.46 7.62 -7.48
CA LYS A 472 29.03 6.48 -8.22
C LYS A 472 29.49 5.40 -7.24
N ILE A 473 28.81 4.24 -7.25
CA ILE A 473 29.14 3.11 -6.36
C ILE A 473 30.41 2.36 -6.78
N CYS A 474 30.76 2.37 -8.05
CA CYS A 474 31.95 1.73 -8.62
C CYS A 474 32.29 2.31 -10.00
N SER A 475 33.40 1.88 -10.61
CA SER A 475 33.77 2.23 -11.97
C SER A 475 32.80 1.66 -13.02
N ASP A 476 32.73 2.26 -14.21
CA ASP A 476 31.88 1.78 -15.30
C ASP A 476 32.28 0.37 -15.78
N LYS A 477 33.56 0.03 -15.70
CA LYS A 477 34.08 -1.32 -15.98
C LYS A 477 33.49 -2.33 -14.99
N THR A 478 33.55 -2.03 -13.72
CA THR A 478 32.97 -2.86 -12.65
C THR A 478 31.45 -2.95 -12.77
N LEU A 479 30.79 -1.84 -13.02
CA LEU A 479 29.33 -1.81 -13.17
C LEU A 479 28.82 -2.74 -14.28
N LYS A 480 29.50 -2.75 -15.44
CA LYS A 480 29.18 -3.69 -16.54
C LYS A 480 29.33 -5.15 -16.09
N LYS A 481 30.39 -5.47 -15.33
CA LYS A 481 30.60 -6.82 -14.77
C LYS A 481 29.51 -7.20 -13.76
N LEU A 482 29.10 -6.27 -12.90
CA LEU A 482 28.02 -6.50 -11.93
C LEU A 482 26.67 -6.78 -12.61
N LYS A 483 26.30 -5.98 -13.63
CA LYS A 483 25.08 -6.21 -14.42
C LYS A 483 25.08 -7.59 -15.08
N LEU A 484 26.21 -7.98 -15.68
CA LEU A 484 26.38 -9.30 -16.30
C LEU A 484 26.19 -10.45 -15.29
N MET A 485 26.79 -10.34 -14.09
CA MET A 485 26.65 -11.35 -13.04
C MET A 485 25.23 -11.44 -12.50
N LEU A 486 24.57 -10.31 -12.28
CA LEU A 486 23.18 -10.28 -11.78
C LEU A 486 22.18 -10.86 -12.78
N GLU A 487 22.37 -10.62 -14.09
CA GLU A 487 21.63 -11.32 -15.13
C GLU A 487 21.95 -12.82 -15.14
N GLY A 488 23.23 -13.18 -14.98
CA GLY A 488 23.69 -14.57 -14.95
C GLY A 488 23.04 -15.40 -13.85
N VAL A 489 22.80 -14.82 -12.67
CA VAL A 489 22.06 -15.49 -11.57
C VAL A 489 20.69 -16.00 -12.02
N VAL A 490 19.98 -15.26 -12.89
CA VAL A 490 18.66 -15.64 -13.41
C VAL A 490 18.78 -16.46 -14.69
N GLN A 491 19.80 -16.25 -15.50
CA GLN A 491 19.93 -17.00 -16.75
C GLN A 491 20.47 -18.43 -16.53
N GLU A 492 21.49 -18.60 -15.68
CA GLU A 492 22.25 -19.83 -15.51
C GLU A 492 22.42 -20.25 -14.03
N GLY A 493 22.25 -19.31 -13.09
CA GLY A 493 22.55 -19.49 -11.68
C GLY A 493 21.37 -19.94 -10.82
N THR A 494 21.41 -19.52 -9.55
CA THR A 494 20.48 -19.95 -8.49
C THR A 494 19.03 -19.59 -8.74
N ALA A 495 18.73 -18.60 -9.58
CA ALA A 495 17.37 -18.13 -9.85
C ALA A 495 16.88 -18.46 -11.28
N LYS A 496 17.42 -19.49 -11.93
CA LYS A 496 17.01 -19.88 -13.30
C LYS A 496 15.54 -20.24 -13.43
N ASN A 497 14.89 -20.63 -12.34
CA ASN A 497 13.47 -20.96 -12.30
C ASN A 497 12.54 -19.74 -12.54
N ILE A 498 13.05 -18.52 -12.42
CA ILE A 498 12.28 -17.29 -12.71
C ILE A 498 12.65 -16.65 -14.05
N LYS A 499 13.47 -17.32 -14.86
CA LYS A 499 13.81 -16.88 -16.22
C LYS A 499 12.54 -16.58 -17.03
N ASN A 500 12.52 -15.45 -17.71
CA ASN A 500 11.37 -15.03 -18.52
C ASN A 500 11.80 -14.85 -19.98
N SER A 501 10.94 -15.21 -20.93
CA SER A 501 11.19 -15.07 -22.37
C SER A 501 10.88 -13.67 -22.92
N HIS A 502 10.01 -12.91 -22.23
CA HIS A 502 9.56 -11.60 -22.71
C HIS A 502 10.48 -10.46 -22.29
N TYR A 503 11.08 -10.57 -21.11
CA TYR A 503 12.04 -9.59 -20.58
C TYR A 503 13.04 -10.29 -19.67
N ARG A 504 14.21 -9.69 -19.49
CA ARG A 504 15.23 -10.22 -18.59
C ARG A 504 15.10 -9.62 -17.21
N ILE A 505 15.32 -10.47 -16.21
CA ILE A 505 15.43 -10.09 -14.80
C ILE A 505 16.89 -10.20 -14.41
N ALA A 506 17.37 -9.23 -13.62
CA ALA A 506 18.68 -9.27 -13.00
C ALA A 506 18.51 -9.19 -11.47
N GLY A 507 19.21 -10.03 -10.73
CA GLY A 507 19.05 -10.04 -9.27
C GLY A 507 19.90 -11.09 -8.57
N LYS A 508 19.66 -11.25 -7.26
CA LYS A 508 20.40 -12.18 -6.41
C LYS A 508 19.48 -12.82 -5.38
N THR A 509 19.61 -14.12 -5.21
CA THR A 509 19.00 -14.87 -4.11
C THR A 509 19.78 -14.68 -2.82
N GLY A 510 19.04 -14.63 -1.72
CA GLY A 510 19.57 -14.69 -0.36
C GLY A 510 18.97 -15.83 0.43
N THR A 511 19.77 -16.46 1.26
CA THR A 511 19.33 -17.43 2.26
C THR A 511 20.26 -17.27 3.46
N ALA A 512 19.74 -16.73 4.57
CA ALA A 512 20.51 -16.54 5.79
C ALA A 512 19.86 -17.31 6.94
N GLN A 513 20.67 -17.90 7.82
CA GLN A 513 20.15 -18.52 9.03
C GLN A 513 19.77 -17.44 10.06
N ILE A 514 18.68 -17.66 10.79
CA ILE A 514 18.23 -16.72 11.84
C ILE A 514 19.10 -16.90 13.07
N LEU A 515 19.68 -15.79 13.55
CA LEU A 515 20.44 -15.75 14.79
C LEU A 515 19.47 -15.56 15.98
N GLU A 516 19.31 -16.56 16.82
CA GLU A 516 18.52 -16.48 18.05
C GLU A 516 19.43 -16.74 19.27
N LYS A 517 19.42 -15.82 20.23
CA LYS A 517 20.20 -15.90 21.48
C LYS A 517 21.70 -16.21 21.24
N GLY A 518 22.27 -15.60 20.19
CA GLY A 518 23.70 -15.75 19.86
C GLY A 518 24.08 -17.06 19.15
N ARG A 519 23.11 -17.85 18.70
CA ARG A 519 23.32 -19.09 17.93
C ARG A 519 22.49 -19.09 16.67
N TYR A 520 23.06 -19.56 15.57
CA TYR A 520 22.31 -19.77 14.31
C TYR A 520 21.38 -20.98 14.45
N THR A 521 20.14 -20.78 14.06
CA THR A 521 19.09 -21.80 14.11
C THR A 521 18.95 -22.52 12.77
N LYS A 522 18.07 -23.53 12.69
CA LYS A 522 17.65 -24.15 11.44
C LYS A 522 16.50 -23.39 10.73
N LYS A 523 16.20 -22.18 11.18
CA LYS A 523 15.23 -21.28 10.54
C LYS A 523 15.98 -20.35 9.59
N TYR A 524 15.33 -19.99 8.49
CA TYR A 524 15.95 -19.21 7.45
C TYR A 524 15.18 -17.91 7.17
N ILE A 525 15.92 -16.89 6.76
CA ILE A 525 15.41 -15.74 6.03
C ILE A 525 15.75 -15.96 4.58
N THR A 526 14.74 -16.06 3.74
CA THR A 526 14.90 -16.23 2.30
C THR A 526 14.59 -14.94 1.59
N SER A 527 15.40 -14.55 0.63
CA SER A 527 15.19 -13.30 -0.09
C SER A 527 15.54 -13.40 -1.57
N PHE A 528 14.97 -12.49 -2.34
CA PHE A 528 15.40 -12.15 -3.69
C PHE A 528 15.34 -10.65 -3.85
N VAL A 529 16.40 -10.05 -4.37
CA VAL A 529 16.48 -8.63 -4.68
C VAL A 529 17.00 -8.45 -6.09
N GLY A 530 16.43 -7.55 -6.86
CA GLY A 530 16.81 -7.35 -8.25
C GLY A 530 16.04 -6.23 -8.92
N TYR A 531 16.16 -6.18 -10.24
CA TYR A 531 15.52 -5.16 -11.07
C TYR A 531 15.08 -5.74 -12.42
N PHE A 532 14.14 -5.07 -13.03
CA PHE A 532 13.58 -5.42 -14.34
C PHE A 532 13.03 -4.20 -15.09
N PRO A 533 12.97 -4.26 -16.43
CA PRO A 533 13.71 -5.17 -17.33
C PRO A 533 15.22 -4.93 -17.22
N ALA A 534 16.05 -5.98 -17.30
CA ALA A 534 17.49 -5.84 -17.06
C ALA A 534 18.20 -4.92 -18.06
N HIS A 535 17.70 -4.84 -19.31
CA HIS A 535 18.28 -4.02 -20.39
C HIS A 535 17.95 -2.52 -20.26
N ALA A 536 16.78 -2.20 -19.69
CA ALA A 536 16.31 -0.84 -19.44
C ALA A 536 15.59 -0.81 -18.08
N PRO A 537 16.32 -0.83 -16.96
CA PRO A 537 15.73 -0.99 -15.65
C PRO A 537 14.80 0.16 -15.31
N LYS A 538 13.52 -0.16 -15.00
CA LYS A 538 12.54 0.80 -14.54
C LYS A 538 12.14 0.57 -13.10
N TYR A 539 12.04 -0.68 -12.67
CA TYR A 539 11.71 -1.04 -11.30
C TYR A 539 12.77 -1.95 -10.69
N SER A 540 13.07 -1.69 -9.44
CA SER A 540 13.78 -2.61 -8.55
C SER A 540 12.85 -3.10 -7.46
N ALA A 541 13.02 -4.34 -7.02
CA ALA A 541 12.20 -4.88 -5.95
C ALA A 541 13.00 -5.82 -5.04
N MET A 542 12.53 -5.95 -3.81
CA MET A 542 13.04 -6.92 -2.85
C MET A 542 11.88 -7.69 -2.23
N VAL A 543 12.03 -9.01 -2.19
CA VAL A 543 11.15 -9.92 -1.48
C VAL A 543 11.97 -10.61 -0.39
N LEU A 544 11.42 -10.65 0.83
CA LEU A 544 12.01 -11.37 1.94
C LEU A 544 10.91 -12.15 2.66
N ILE A 545 11.15 -13.44 2.93
CA ILE A 545 10.24 -14.31 3.65
C ILE A 545 11.03 -15.00 4.77
N LYS A 546 10.55 -14.85 6.00
CA LYS A 546 11.19 -15.34 7.21
C LYS A 546 10.54 -16.64 7.68
N ASN A 547 11.40 -17.61 7.98
CA ASN A 547 11.04 -18.92 8.48
C ASN A 547 9.96 -19.63 7.63
N PRO A 548 10.15 -19.74 6.30
CA PRO A 548 9.28 -20.58 5.47
C PRO A 548 9.41 -22.04 5.93
N ARG A 549 8.30 -22.75 5.98
CA ARG A 549 8.25 -24.18 6.32
C ARG A 549 8.06 -25.02 5.07
N GLY A 550 8.55 -26.25 5.07
CA GLY A 550 8.45 -27.16 3.94
C GLY A 550 9.81 -27.70 3.50
N TRP A 551 9.84 -28.42 2.39
CA TRP A 551 11.03 -29.12 1.89
C TRP A 551 12.08 -28.18 1.28
N TYR A 552 11.66 -27.08 0.66
CA TYR A 552 12.53 -26.15 -0.04
C TYR A 552 12.47 -24.76 0.65
N GLN A 553 13.51 -24.45 1.42
CA GLN A 553 13.62 -23.22 2.20
C GLN A 553 14.69 -22.27 1.64
N TYR A 554 14.80 -22.18 0.31
CA TYR A 554 15.79 -21.34 -0.37
C TYR A 554 15.15 -20.13 -1.04
N GLY A 555 15.93 -19.04 -1.12
CA GLY A 555 15.47 -17.82 -1.78
C GLY A 555 15.00 -18.01 -3.22
N SER A 556 15.61 -18.96 -3.94
CA SER A 556 15.21 -19.35 -5.30
C SER A 556 13.78 -19.92 -5.38
N ASN A 557 13.37 -20.68 -4.38
CA ASN A 557 12.10 -21.40 -4.40
C ASN A 557 10.97 -20.68 -3.67
N VAL A 558 11.33 -19.77 -2.75
CA VAL A 558 10.36 -19.05 -1.89
C VAL A 558 10.19 -17.60 -2.32
N ALA A 559 11.27 -16.81 -2.35
CA ALA A 559 11.22 -15.37 -2.61
C ALA A 559 11.26 -15.00 -4.11
N ALA A 560 12.07 -15.70 -4.90
CA ALA A 560 12.21 -15.39 -6.32
C ALA A 560 10.91 -15.56 -7.13
N PRO A 561 10.06 -16.61 -6.91
CA PRO A 561 8.77 -16.71 -7.58
C PRO A 561 7.83 -15.55 -7.30
N VAL A 562 7.83 -15.00 -6.07
CA VAL A 562 7.04 -13.81 -5.69
C VAL A 562 7.53 -12.58 -6.48
N PHE A 563 8.85 -12.39 -6.54
CA PHE A 563 9.43 -11.32 -7.35
C PHE A 563 9.00 -11.42 -8.82
N LYS A 564 9.06 -12.64 -9.39
CA LYS A 564 8.63 -12.87 -10.76
C LYS A 564 7.14 -12.56 -10.97
N GLU A 565 6.26 -12.99 -10.06
CA GLU A 565 4.82 -12.73 -10.14
C GLU A 565 4.55 -11.21 -10.13
N ILE A 566 5.25 -10.46 -9.28
CA ILE A 566 5.16 -9.00 -9.24
C ILE A 566 5.68 -8.39 -10.55
N ALA A 567 6.86 -8.80 -11.00
CA ALA A 567 7.48 -8.28 -12.22
C ALA A 567 6.64 -8.57 -13.47
N ASP A 568 6.06 -9.77 -13.58
CA ASP A 568 5.18 -10.16 -14.67
C ASP A 568 3.90 -9.28 -14.70
N ASN A 569 3.30 -9.03 -13.54
CA ASN A 569 2.12 -8.17 -13.44
C ASN A 569 2.43 -6.71 -13.81
N ILE A 570 3.55 -6.17 -13.32
CA ILE A 570 3.98 -4.81 -13.66
C ILE A 570 4.30 -4.71 -15.15
N TYR A 571 5.06 -5.67 -15.69
CA TYR A 571 5.40 -5.69 -17.10
C TYR A 571 4.18 -5.76 -17.99
N ALA A 572 3.18 -6.58 -17.63
CA ALA A 572 1.95 -6.71 -18.40
C ALA A 572 1.08 -5.43 -18.42
N ARG A 573 1.15 -4.63 -17.37
CA ARG A 573 0.33 -3.40 -17.23
C ARG A 573 1.01 -2.16 -17.80
N ASP A 574 2.33 -2.07 -17.71
CA ASP A 574 3.08 -0.90 -18.14
C ASP A 574 3.58 -1.07 -19.58
N ILE A 575 2.82 -0.52 -20.53
CA ILE A 575 3.13 -0.59 -21.96
C ILE A 575 4.51 0.02 -22.29
N ASN A 576 5.00 0.96 -21.45
CA ASN A 576 6.30 1.58 -21.69
C ASN A 576 7.49 0.64 -21.39
N LEU A 577 7.24 -0.48 -20.69
CA LEU A 577 8.24 -1.53 -20.48
C LEU A 577 8.37 -2.46 -21.68
N HIS A 578 7.37 -2.48 -22.54
CA HIS A 578 7.43 -3.31 -23.72
C HIS A 578 8.47 -2.73 -24.69
N LEU A 579 9.36 -3.59 -25.16
CA LEU A 579 10.28 -3.19 -26.22
C LEU A 579 9.46 -2.63 -27.37
N ALA A 580 9.75 -1.38 -27.77
CA ALA A 580 9.19 -0.85 -29.01
C ALA A 580 9.46 -1.89 -30.11
N MET A 581 8.42 -2.30 -30.84
CA MET A 581 8.59 -3.24 -31.93
C MET A 581 9.65 -2.66 -32.87
N ASP A 582 10.81 -3.30 -32.90
CA ASP A 582 11.92 -2.79 -33.69
C ASP A 582 11.50 -2.84 -35.17
N LYS A 583 11.38 -1.68 -35.80
CA LYS A 583 11.03 -1.57 -37.22
C LYS A 583 11.94 -2.44 -38.11
N LYS A 584 13.18 -2.71 -37.67
CA LYS A 584 14.13 -3.60 -38.34
C LYS A 584 13.75 -5.09 -38.32
N ARG A 585 12.99 -5.55 -37.29
CA ARG A 585 12.53 -6.95 -37.24
C ARG A 585 11.53 -7.31 -38.33
N PHE A 586 10.82 -6.32 -38.87
CA PHE A 586 9.89 -6.51 -39.99
C PHE A 586 10.56 -6.41 -41.37
N SER A 587 11.83 -6.03 -41.41
CA SER A 587 12.60 -5.96 -42.68
C SER A 587 13.37 -7.26 -43.00
N GLU A 588 13.36 -8.26 -42.11
CA GLU A 588 13.97 -9.54 -42.44
C GLU A 588 13.09 -10.36 -43.36
N PRO A 589 13.64 -10.96 -44.43
CA PRO A 589 12.86 -11.79 -45.37
C PRO A 589 12.34 -13.03 -44.59
N GLY A 590 11.04 -13.07 -44.34
CA GLY A 590 10.36 -14.23 -43.75
C GLY A 590 9.37 -13.96 -42.62
N VAL A 591 9.39 -12.80 -41.95
CA VAL A 591 8.41 -12.45 -40.91
C VAL A 591 7.47 -11.38 -41.45
N PHE A 592 6.53 -11.78 -42.28
CA PHE A 592 5.48 -10.89 -42.74
C PHE A 592 4.26 -11.00 -41.82
N PRO A 593 3.71 -9.88 -41.32
CA PRO A 593 2.51 -9.97 -40.47
C PRO A 593 1.37 -10.61 -41.28
N VAL A 594 0.69 -11.57 -40.66
CA VAL A 594 -0.43 -12.28 -41.32
C VAL A 594 -1.66 -11.39 -41.29
N ILE A 595 -1.69 -10.41 -42.17
CA ILE A 595 -2.88 -9.57 -42.44
C ILE A 595 -3.72 -10.34 -43.47
N ARG A 596 -4.94 -10.71 -43.11
CA ARG A 596 -5.76 -11.58 -44.00
C ARG A 596 -6.91 -10.87 -44.65
N ALA A 597 -7.81 -10.25 -43.92
CA ALA A 597 -9.00 -9.56 -44.44
C ALA A 597 -9.57 -8.60 -43.40
N GLY A 598 -10.26 -7.54 -43.81
CA GLY A 598 -10.89 -6.56 -42.95
C GLY A 598 -11.30 -5.29 -43.68
N TYR A 599 -11.54 -4.20 -42.97
CA TYR A 599 -11.86 -2.89 -43.52
C TYR A 599 -10.59 -2.24 -44.08
N GLN A 600 -10.64 -1.80 -45.33
CA GLN A 600 -9.44 -1.38 -46.08
C GLN A 600 -8.69 -0.22 -45.45
N GLU A 601 -9.41 0.79 -45.00
CA GLU A 601 -8.81 1.98 -44.42
C GLU A 601 -8.03 1.67 -43.11
N GLU A 602 -8.65 0.91 -42.19
CA GLU A 602 -8.00 0.48 -40.94
C GLU A 602 -6.77 -0.40 -41.24
N LEU A 603 -6.87 -1.32 -42.17
CA LEU A 603 -5.76 -2.20 -42.53
C LEU A 603 -4.62 -1.45 -43.25
N SER A 604 -4.93 -0.45 -44.05
CA SER A 604 -3.93 0.40 -44.69
C SER A 604 -3.21 1.29 -43.67
N MET A 605 -3.97 1.87 -42.72
CA MET A 605 -3.40 2.61 -41.59
C MET A 605 -2.45 1.73 -40.76
N LEU A 606 -2.88 0.53 -40.44
CA LEU A 606 -2.05 -0.44 -39.70
C LEU A 606 -0.76 -0.79 -40.46
N CYS A 607 -0.85 -1.01 -41.78
CA CYS A 607 0.34 -1.26 -42.59
C CYS A 607 1.30 -0.06 -42.62
N ASN A 608 0.78 1.14 -42.70
CA ASN A 608 1.58 2.37 -42.67
C ASN A 608 2.30 2.55 -41.34
N GLU A 609 1.59 2.35 -40.22
CA GLU A 609 2.20 2.41 -38.87
C GLU A 609 3.27 1.35 -38.66
N LEU A 610 3.08 0.14 -39.18
CA LEU A 610 4.04 -0.95 -39.13
C LEU A 610 5.16 -0.86 -40.19
N GLY A 611 5.16 0.15 -41.04
CA GLY A 611 6.13 0.31 -42.11
C GLY A 611 6.05 -0.78 -43.21
N VAL A 612 4.89 -1.41 -43.36
CA VAL A 612 4.62 -2.44 -44.36
C VAL A 612 4.09 -1.77 -45.63
N SER A 613 4.80 -1.91 -46.75
CA SER A 613 4.34 -1.40 -48.05
C SER A 613 3.00 -2.05 -48.45
N ASN A 614 2.02 -1.24 -48.74
CA ASN A 614 0.73 -1.73 -49.16
C ASN A 614 0.21 -0.95 -50.41
N HIS A 615 -0.48 -1.67 -51.29
CA HIS A 615 -1.05 -1.12 -52.53
C HIS A 615 -2.49 -1.59 -52.66
N SER A 616 -3.41 -0.68 -52.92
CA SER A 616 -4.79 -1.02 -53.23
C SER A 616 -5.00 -1.07 -54.74
N GLN A 617 -5.60 -2.13 -55.22
CA GLN A 617 -6.09 -2.32 -56.58
C GLN A 617 -7.63 -2.20 -56.65
N THR A 618 -8.27 -1.79 -55.55
CA THR A 618 -9.72 -1.71 -55.45
C THR A 618 -10.12 -0.54 -54.53
N GLU A 619 -11.25 0.09 -54.85
CA GLU A 619 -11.88 1.13 -54.01
C GLU A 619 -12.93 0.55 -53.04
N GLU A 620 -12.98 -0.75 -52.89
CA GLU A 620 -13.97 -1.40 -52.05
C GLU A 620 -13.61 -1.30 -50.54
N GLU A 621 -14.59 -1.04 -49.73
CA GLU A 621 -14.43 -0.91 -48.25
C GLU A 621 -13.86 -2.17 -47.60
N TRP A 622 -14.18 -3.35 -48.12
CA TRP A 622 -13.77 -4.64 -47.55
C TRP A 622 -12.80 -5.33 -48.50
N VAL A 623 -11.62 -5.64 -47.93
CA VAL A 623 -10.51 -6.19 -48.70
C VAL A 623 -9.91 -7.42 -48.11
N ARG A 624 -9.23 -8.18 -48.93
CA ARG A 624 -8.43 -9.34 -48.54
C ARG A 624 -6.97 -9.13 -48.98
N ALA A 625 -6.04 -9.46 -48.13
CA ALA A 625 -4.63 -9.36 -48.43
C ALA A 625 -4.16 -10.45 -49.38
N ALA A 626 -3.44 -10.05 -50.40
CA ALA A 626 -2.66 -10.95 -51.24
C ALA A 626 -1.18 -10.56 -51.15
N LYS A 627 -0.32 -11.52 -50.89
CA LYS A 627 1.13 -11.28 -50.78
C LYS A 627 1.70 -11.04 -52.19
N ASN A 628 2.48 -9.97 -52.31
CA ASN A 628 3.26 -9.70 -53.53
C ASN A 628 4.67 -9.24 -53.12
N GLY A 629 5.62 -10.18 -53.01
CA GLY A 629 6.96 -9.90 -52.53
C GLY A 629 6.96 -9.41 -51.07
N SER A 630 7.48 -8.22 -50.84
CA SER A 630 7.54 -7.54 -49.52
C SER A 630 6.36 -6.57 -49.28
N ALA A 631 5.35 -6.53 -50.18
CA ALA A 631 4.19 -5.66 -50.07
C ALA A 631 2.89 -6.43 -49.92
N VAL A 632 1.87 -5.78 -49.39
CA VAL A 632 0.48 -6.25 -49.34
C VAL A 632 -0.30 -5.63 -50.49
N ASN A 633 -0.92 -6.47 -51.34
CA ASN A 633 -1.89 -6.01 -52.31
C ASN A 633 -3.31 -6.29 -51.79
N TRP A 634 -4.13 -5.25 -51.74
CA TRP A 634 -5.52 -5.39 -51.36
C TRP A 634 -6.35 -5.84 -52.52
N LYS A 635 -6.99 -7.00 -52.41
CA LYS A 635 -7.96 -7.51 -53.36
C LYS A 635 -9.37 -7.33 -52.85
N LYS A 636 -10.33 -7.12 -53.74
CA LYS A 636 -11.74 -7.03 -53.41
C LYS A 636 -12.21 -8.27 -52.62
N ASN A 637 -12.86 -8.04 -51.50
CA ASN A 637 -13.63 -9.09 -50.84
C ASN A 637 -15.10 -8.91 -51.27
N THR A 638 -15.62 -9.86 -52.06
CA THR A 638 -16.94 -9.75 -52.67
C THR A 638 -18.03 -9.72 -51.62
N VAL A 639 -18.62 -8.55 -51.39
CA VAL A 639 -19.78 -8.34 -50.53
C VAL A 639 -20.93 -7.93 -51.44
N GLY A 640 -21.73 -8.91 -51.87
CA GLY A 640 -22.91 -8.63 -52.70
C GLY A 640 -24.20 -8.64 -51.88
N GLN A 641 -25.20 -7.83 -52.24
CA GLN A 641 -26.53 -7.90 -51.62
C GLN A 641 -27.15 -9.28 -51.81
N GLY A 642 -27.57 -9.93 -50.72
CA GLY A 642 -28.25 -11.23 -50.74
C GLY A 642 -27.35 -12.45 -50.96
N ILE A 643 -26.02 -12.31 -50.87
CA ILE A 643 -25.07 -13.43 -50.91
C ILE A 643 -24.22 -13.47 -49.64
N VAL A 644 -23.83 -14.67 -49.22
CA VAL A 644 -22.98 -14.89 -48.04
C VAL A 644 -21.58 -14.32 -48.31
N PRO A 645 -21.10 -13.35 -47.52
CA PRO A 645 -19.75 -12.84 -47.69
C PRO A 645 -18.69 -13.84 -47.16
N ASP A 646 -17.46 -13.72 -47.71
CA ASP A 646 -16.31 -14.45 -47.16
C ASP A 646 -15.70 -13.71 -45.96
N VAL A 647 -15.92 -14.20 -44.77
CA VAL A 647 -15.37 -13.60 -43.54
C VAL A 647 -14.12 -14.33 -42.99
N SER A 648 -13.62 -15.31 -43.74
CA SER A 648 -12.43 -16.07 -43.29
C SER A 648 -11.20 -15.17 -43.09
N GLY A 649 -10.57 -15.25 -41.96
CA GLY A 649 -9.40 -14.45 -41.58
C GLY A 649 -9.71 -13.06 -41.04
N MET A 650 -10.97 -12.64 -40.99
CA MET A 650 -11.41 -11.38 -40.38
C MET A 650 -11.38 -11.47 -38.87
N THR A 651 -11.31 -10.30 -38.25
CA THR A 651 -11.55 -10.21 -36.78
C THR A 651 -13.01 -10.58 -36.48
N PHE A 652 -13.26 -11.01 -35.25
CA PHE A 652 -14.62 -11.37 -34.83
C PHE A 652 -15.60 -10.19 -35.00
N ARG A 653 -15.17 -8.96 -34.67
CA ARG A 653 -15.97 -7.74 -34.80
C ARG A 653 -16.37 -7.47 -36.26
N ASP A 654 -15.40 -7.51 -37.15
CA ASP A 654 -15.63 -7.23 -38.55
C ASP A 654 -16.50 -8.29 -39.22
N ALA A 655 -16.28 -9.56 -38.87
CA ALA A 655 -17.06 -10.68 -39.38
C ALA A 655 -18.53 -10.60 -38.95
N ILE A 656 -18.82 -10.34 -37.67
CA ILE A 656 -20.21 -10.16 -37.20
C ILE A 656 -20.88 -9.01 -37.93
N TYR A 657 -20.22 -7.82 -37.94
CA TYR A 657 -20.78 -6.64 -38.60
C TYR A 657 -21.15 -6.92 -40.08
N LEU A 658 -20.26 -7.58 -40.79
CA LEU A 658 -20.47 -7.85 -42.23
C LEU A 658 -21.59 -8.89 -42.45
N LEU A 659 -21.64 -9.95 -41.66
CA LEU A 659 -22.66 -11.00 -41.74
C LEU A 659 -24.04 -10.49 -41.33
N GLU A 660 -24.16 -9.73 -40.28
CA GLU A 660 -25.43 -9.13 -39.83
C GLU A 660 -25.95 -8.07 -40.79
N LYS A 661 -25.06 -7.25 -41.38
CA LYS A 661 -25.41 -6.28 -42.44
C LYS A 661 -26.02 -6.96 -43.65
N THR A 662 -25.67 -8.22 -43.94
CA THR A 662 -26.27 -9.02 -45.01
C THR A 662 -27.54 -9.77 -44.60
N GLY A 663 -28.00 -9.64 -43.36
CA GLY A 663 -29.25 -10.23 -42.84
C GLY A 663 -29.10 -11.66 -42.28
N LEU A 664 -27.88 -12.11 -42.01
CA LEU A 664 -27.59 -13.40 -41.41
C LEU A 664 -27.59 -13.30 -39.88
N THR A 665 -28.13 -14.32 -39.20
CA THR A 665 -27.98 -14.45 -37.74
C THR A 665 -26.73 -15.26 -37.45
N VAL A 666 -25.79 -14.68 -36.69
CA VAL A 666 -24.48 -15.27 -36.42
C VAL A 666 -24.48 -16.06 -35.10
N SER A 667 -23.94 -17.27 -35.13
CA SER A 667 -23.52 -18.04 -33.95
C SER A 667 -22.03 -18.38 -34.06
N TYR A 668 -21.33 -18.43 -32.94
CA TYR A 668 -19.88 -18.60 -32.99
C TYR A 668 -19.34 -19.44 -31.85
N GLN A 669 -18.12 -19.95 -32.04
CA GLN A 669 -17.32 -20.66 -31.01
C GLN A 669 -15.85 -20.26 -31.12
N GLY A 670 -15.17 -20.12 -29.96
CA GLY A 670 -13.75 -19.77 -29.89
C GLY A 670 -13.50 -18.29 -29.67
N LYS A 671 -12.25 -17.87 -29.85
CA LYS A 671 -11.77 -16.48 -29.72
C LYS A 671 -10.79 -16.18 -30.87
N GLY A 672 -10.62 -14.89 -31.20
CA GLY A 672 -9.66 -14.46 -32.21
C GLY A 672 -10.26 -14.18 -33.58
N ARG A 673 -9.73 -14.78 -34.63
CA ARG A 673 -10.14 -14.56 -36.02
C ARG A 673 -10.98 -15.71 -36.55
N VAL A 674 -11.81 -15.43 -37.55
CA VAL A 674 -12.61 -16.46 -38.22
C VAL A 674 -11.69 -17.44 -38.96
N ALA A 675 -11.70 -18.67 -38.51
CA ALA A 675 -11.00 -19.77 -39.16
C ALA A 675 -11.89 -20.43 -40.24
N GLU A 676 -13.18 -20.63 -39.93
CA GLU A 676 -14.13 -21.32 -40.77
C GLU A 676 -15.52 -20.71 -40.65
N GLN A 677 -16.31 -20.77 -41.73
CA GLN A 677 -17.73 -20.42 -41.77
C GLN A 677 -18.55 -21.55 -42.32
N SER A 678 -19.76 -21.75 -41.79
CA SER A 678 -20.61 -22.90 -42.14
C SER A 678 -21.31 -22.77 -43.46
N LEU A 679 -21.56 -21.55 -43.95
CA LEU A 679 -22.14 -21.28 -45.25
C LEU A 679 -21.03 -20.89 -46.23
N LEU A 680 -21.04 -21.47 -47.40
CA LEU A 680 -20.05 -21.15 -48.46
C LEU A 680 -20.21 -19.71 -48.95
N PRO A 681 -19.08 -18.96 -49.05
CA PRO A 681 -19.10 -17.64 -49.64
C PRO A 681 -19.73 -17.63 -51.04
N GLY A 682 -20.54 -16.62 -51.37
CA GLY A 682 -21.22 -16.48 -52.66
C GLY A 682 -22.56 -17.22 -52.73
N THR A 683 -22.98 -18.00 -51.76
CA THR A 683 -24.33 -18.61 -51.76
C THR A 683 -25.40 -17.56 -51.46
N ARG A 684 -26.61 -17.76 -52.05
CA ARG A 684 -27.74 -16.83 -51.81
C ARG A 684 -28.27 -16.97 -50.39
N ILE A 685 -28.51 -15.84 -49.76
CA ILE A 685 -29.06 -15.76 -48.40
C ILE A 685 -30.58 -15.87 -48.49
N SER A 686 -31.18 -16.82 -47.75
CA SER A 686 -32.62 -16.89 -47.50
C SER A 686 -32.98 -16.10 -46.24
N LYS A 687 -34.16 -15.48 -46.20
CA LYS A 687 -34.60 -14.72 -45.01
C LYS A 687 -34.59 -15.59 -43.75
N GLY A 688 -33.84 -15.18 -42.74
CA GLY A 688 -33.70 -15.92 -41.44
C GLY A 688 -32.60 -16.98 -41.44
N SER A 689 -31.71 -17.04 -42.44
CA SER A 689 -30.59 -17.96 -42.48
C SER A 689 -29.63 -17.70 -41.29
N ARG A 690 -29.13 -18.78 -40.70
CA ARG A 690 -28.11 -18.73 -39.62
C ARG A 690 -26.78 -19.19 -40.17
N ILE A 691 -25.73 -18.49 -39.76
CA ILE A 691 -24.36 -18.87 -40.04
C ILE A 691 -23.61 -19.14 -38.75
N TYR A 692 -22.83 -20.22 -38.73
CA TYR A 692 -21.94 -20.52 -37.66
C TYR A 692 -20.49 -20.21 -38.07
N ILE A 693 -19.76 -19.54 -37.22
CA ILE A 693 -18.34 -19.24 -37.42
C ILE A 693 -17.49 -19.82 -36.31
N ARG A 694 -16.36 -20.42 -36.69
CA ARG A 694 -15.36 -20.89 -35.75
C ARG A 694 -14.19 -19.93 -35.74
N LEU A 695 -13.83 -19.47 -34.52
CA LEU A 695 -12.72 -18.57 -34.29
C LEU A 695 -11.50 -19.34 -33.82
N ASN A 696 -10.32 -18.90 -34.26
CA ASN A 696 -9.03 -19.42 -33.84
C ASN A 696 -8.09 -18.23 -33.57
N GLY A 697 -7.52 -18.17 -32.34
CA GLY A 697 -6.62 -17.12 -31.86
C GLY A 697 -5.23 -17.62 -31.63
#